data_06344e0d61dbefa45a1554914ace2189
#
_entry.id   06344e0d61dbefa45a1554914ace2189
#
_cell.length_a   1.000
_cell.length_b   1.000
_cell.length_c   1.000
_cell.angle_alpha   90.00
_cell.angle_beta   90.00
_cell.angle_gamma   90.00
#
_symmetry.space_group_name_H-M   'P 1'
#
loop_
_entity.id
_entity.type
_entity.pdbx_description
1 polymer ?
#
loop_
_entity_poly.entity_id
_entity_poly.type
_entity_poly.pdbx_seq_one_letter_code
_entity_poly.pdbx_strand_id
1 'polypeptide(L)'
;MATLAMVPDSCVVASVQSPLPEPQEVSLDDVSVNASPSVENHPAEAAEQTEESAAEMFRSKAAPSSVGLWTSKRDGVVKLRMDESGIGCEPPITVHELFLNTVNQYGDFSALASKKHGKWTRMTFRQYYEECRVAAKSFLKLGLDRFHGVCILGFNSAEWFIADVGAIFAGGLAVGIYTTNSPEACQYVAENCGANIIVVENEKQLQKIQEIQGKLPLLKAIIMYGEEVKEKKPNLYSWTEFMALGSTVSDDQLDKIIASQKPNQCCTLIYTSGTTGQPKGVMLSHDNITWTARAGGEYVNLSKATEQQEIVVSYLPLSHVAAQMIDIWLPVTFGIQTYFAQPDALKGTLVDTLKEVRPTAFMGVPRVWEKMQEKMKSAGAKSSALKRRIAAWAKMVGLETNLKLLNGSTDLPMNYRLARTLVFKKVRKALGLDRCTKCYTGAAPIMKDTLEYFLSLDIPIYELYGMSESTGPHTVSYKNAHRLTSCGKEITGCKTMLFKPDHEGIGEVCFAGRHVFMGYLNMEEKTKEAIDDEGWLHSGDLGKHDLDGFLYITGRIKELIITAGGENIPPVPIEDAVKEAVPFLSNVMLVGDKAKFLGMLMTLKCNVNMDTGEPEDELTPDVIDFFHKLGAKGTKVSDIIKRKDQVVFAAIQKGVTSVNEQATSNAQKIQKWILLDKDFSISGGELGPTMKLKRPVVVKMYQEQIDQLYSETIDK
;
A
#
# COMPACT_ATOMS: atom_id res chain seq x y z
N MET A 1 48.59 -20.58 37.84
CA MET A 1 48.05 -21.34 38.96
C MET A 1 46.56 -21.47 38.60
N ALA A 2 46.17 -22.54 37.96
CA ALA A 2 45.65 -23.80 38.50
C ALA A 2 44.30 -23.56 39.20
N THR A 3 43.19 -24.12 38.80
CA THR A 3 42.92 -25.53 38.59
C THR A 3 41.64 -25.77 37.83
N LEU A 4 41.63 -26.76 36.95
CA LEU A 4 40.54 -27.49 36.32
C LEU A 4 39.57 -28.13 37.34
N ALA A 5 38.33 -28.35 36.90
CA ALA A 5 37.52 -29.55 37.11
C ALA A 5 36.32 -29.51 36.18
N MET A 6 36.27 -30.25 35.13
CA MET A 6 35.77 -31.59 34.85
C MET A 6 34.24 -31.77 34.89
N VAL A 7 33.72 -32.12 33.73
CA VAL A 7 32.39 -32.62 33.33
C VAL A 7 32.13 -34.01 33.94
N PRO A 8 30.89 -34.44 34.13
CA PRO A 8 30.53 -35.74 33.59
C PRO A 8 29.34 -35.78 32.65
N ASP A 9 29.48 -36.70 31.72
CA ASP A 9 28.56 -37.15 30.67
C ASP A 9 27.28 -37.83 31.20
N SER A 10 26.35 -37.90 30.23
CA SER A 10 25.33 -38.93 30.03
C SER A 10 24.06 -38.91 30.83
N CYS A 11 22.93 -38.65 30.09
CA CYS A 11 21.72 -39.43 30.26
C CYS A 11 21.03 -39.64 28.90
N VAL A 12 21.02 -40.89 28.51
CA VAL A 12 20.27 -41.53 27.42
C VAL A 12 18.79 -41.43 27.76
N VAL A 13 17.96 -40.91 26.84
CA VAL A 13 16.50 -41.05 26.95
C VAL A 13 16.03 -42.08 25.94
N ALA A 14 15.50 -43.15 26.48
CA ALA A 14 14.87 -44.23 25.76
C ALA A 14 13.52 -43.82 25.17
N SER A 15 13.33 -44.16 23.91
CA SER A 15 12.05 -44.12 23.21
C SER A 15 11.13 -45.22 23.69
N VAL A 16 9.94 -44.87 24.13
CA VAL A 16 8.83 -45.84 24.31
C VAL A 16 7.78 -45.57 23.27
N GLN A 17 7.69 -46.46 22.30
CA GLN A 17 6.55 -46.59 21.38
C GLN A 17 5.50 -47.43 22.06
N SER A 18 4.24 -46.98 22.06
CA SER A 18 3.05 -47.80 22.30
C SER A 18 2.18 -47.76 21.06
N PRO A 19 1.62 -48.93 20.61
CA PRO A 19 0.89 -48.98 19.35
C PRO A 19 -0.58 -48.62 19.49
N LEU A 20 -1.13 -48.06 18.41
CA LEU A 20 -2.55 -47.82 18.20
C LEU A 20 -3.31 -49.09 17.90
N PRO A 21 -4.57 -49.24 18.32
CA PRO A 21 -5.40 -50.38 17.94
C PRO A 21 -6.09 -50.16 16.58
N GLU A 22 -6.14 -51.21 15.78
CA GLU A 22 -6.85 -51.32 14.50
C GLU A 22 -8.37 -51.28 14.66
N PRO A 23 -9.12 -50.90 13.62
CA PRO A 23 -10.58 -50.86 13.63
C PRO A 23 -11.20 -52.26 13.38
N GLN A 24 -12.17 -52.61 14.19
CA GLN A 24 -13.00 -53.84 13.99
C GLN A 24 -14.11 -53.58 12.98
N GLU A 25 -14.17 -54.42 11.96
CA GLU A 25 -15.31 -54.59 11.07
C GLU A 25 -16.50 -55.22 11.84
N VAL A 26 -17.71 -54.68 11.62
CA VAL A 26 -18.95 -55.32 12.04
C VAL A 26 -19.78 -55.59 10.79
N SER A 27 -20.03 -56.86 10.57
CA SER A 27 -20.82 -57.45 9.49
C SER A 27 -22.32 -57.17 9.65
N LEU A 28 -22.96 -56.92 8.51
CA LEU A 28 -24.40 -57.05 8.31
C LEU A 28 -24.81 -58.53 8.39
N ASP A 29 -25.86 -58.83 9.16
CA ASP A 29 -26.88 -59.81 8.76
C ASP A 29 -28.05 -59.83 9.75
N ASP A 30 -29.25 -60.02 9.15
CA ASP A 30 -30.52 -60.52 9.66
C ASP A 30 -31.29 -59.77 10.76
N VAL A 31 -32.49 -59.28 10.39
CA VAL A 31 -33.79 -59.85 10.90
C VAL A 31 -34.96 -59.49 9.97
N SER A 32 -35.70 -60.44 9.66
CA SER A 32 -36.85 -60.64 8.78
C SER A 32 -38.17 -60.03 9.27
N VAL A 33 -38.95 -59.58 8.31
CA VAL A 33 -40.38 -59.79 7.98
C VAL A 33 -41.38 -60.13 9.14
N ASN A 34 -42.44 -59.29 9.25
CA ASN A 34 -43.80 -59.82 9.27
C ASN A 34 -44.92 -58.87 8.89
N ALA A 35 -45.90 -59.37 8.24
CA ALA A 35 -46.97 -59.03 7.41
C ALA A 35 -48.19 -58.29 8.02
N SER A 36 -48.92 -57.70 7.10
CA SER A 36 -50.23 -57.08 7.05
C SER A 36 -51.40 -57.71 7.80
N PRO A 37 -52.59 -57.03 7.92
CA PRO A 37 -53.55 -57.15 6.83
C PRO A 37 -54.41 -55.89 6.49
N SER A 38 -54.76 -55.84 5.21
CA SER A 38 -55.84 -55.28 4.45
C SER A 38 -57.16 -54.82 5.12
N VAL A 39 -57.80 -53.77 4.58
CA VAL A 39 -59.22 -53.67 4.16
C VAL A 39 -59.46 -52.55 3.19
N GLU A 40 -60.09 -52.82 2.14
CA GLU A 40 -60.71 -52.35 0.95
C GLU A 40 -61.41 -50.94 0.88
N ASN A 41 -61.29 -50.39 -0.34
CA ASN A 41 -62.27 -49.84 -1.32
C ASN A 41 -62.88 -48.43 -1.19
N HIS A 42 -62.41 -47.54 -2.10
CA HIS A 42 -63.05 -46.68 -3.14
C HIS A 42 -64.13 -45.63 -2.77
N PRO A 43 -64.31 -44.55 -3.54
CA PRO A 43 -63.73 -44.14 -4.82
C PRO A 43 -63.21 -42.69 -4.97
N ALA A 44 -62.53 -42.49 -6.09
CA ALA A 44 -61.93 -41.32 -6.67
C ALA A 44 -62.84 -40.15 -7.02
N GLU A 45 -62.18 -39.03 -7.44
CA GLU A 45 -62.65 -37.79 -8.10
C GLU A 45 -62.90 -36.57 -7.23
N ALA A 46 -61.85 -36.11 -6.48
CA ALA A 46 -61.78 -34.71 -6.07
C ALA A 46 -60.38 -34.24 -5.63
N ALA A 47 -59.30 -34.90 -6.02
CA ALA A 47 -57.94 -34.64 -5.50
C ALA A 47 -56.90 -34.14 -6.52
N GLU A 48 -57.21 -34.01 -7.80
CA GLU A 48 -56.23 -33.57 -8.82
C GLU A 48 -56.10 -32.06 -9.04
N GLN A 49 -56.98 -31.20 -8.49
CA GLN A 49 -56.87 -29.76 -8.64
C GLN A 49 -56.20 -29.03 -7.48
N THR A 50 -55.86 -29.71 -6.38
CA THR A 50 -55.16 -29.10 -5.21
C THR A 50 -53.67 -29.42 -5.15
N GLU A 51 -53.14 -30.41 -5.84
CA GLU A 51 -51.71 -30.73 -5.86
C GLU A 51 -50.91 -29.88 -6.88
N GLU A 52 -51.52 -29.47 -8.00
CA GLU A 52 -50.85 -28.53 -8.94
C GLU A 52 -50.67 -27.14 -8.37
N SER A 53 -51.60 -26.61 -7.58
CA SER A 53 -51.46 -25.33 -6.93
C SER A 53 -50.43 -25.31 -5.77
N ALA A 54 -50.24 -26.46 -5.10
CA ALA A 54 -49.21 -26.62 -4.06
C ALA A 54 -47.81 -26.82 -4.67
N ALA A 55 -47.71 -27.46 -5.82
CA ALA A 55 -46.44 -27.63 -6.54
C ALA A 55 -45.97 -26.32 -7.21
N GLU A 56 -46.87 -25.45 -7.67
CA GLU A 56 -46.51 -24.12 -8.17
C GLU A 56 -46.17 -23.15 -7.04
N MET A 57 -46.76 -23.26 -5.84
CA MET A 57 -46.38 -22.45 -4.67
C MET A 57 -45.01 -22.86 -4.07
N PHE A 58 -44.54 -24.09 -4.31
CA PHE A 58 -43.20 -24.52 -3.93
C PHE A 58 -42.12 -24.27 -5.00
N ARG A 59 -42.52 -23.98 -6.25
CA ARG A 59 -41.58 -23.61 -7.33
C ARG A 59 -41.15 -22.12 -7.35
N SER A 60 -41.75 -21.25 -6.53
CA SER A 60 -41.39 -19.84 -6.44
C SER A 60 -40.46 -19.47 -5.28
N LYS A 61 -39.94 -20.45 -4.51
CA LYS A 61 -38.75 -20.24 -3.67
C LYS A 61 -37.53 -20.49 -4.54
N ALA A 62 -37.06 -19.40 -5.20
CA ALA A 62 -35.73 -19.37 -5.79
C ALA A 62 -34.75 -19.97 -4.75
N ALA A 63 -34.01 -21.02 -5.14
CA ALA A 63 -32.90 -21.53 -4.36
C ALA A 63 -32.05 -20.33 -3.93
N PRO A 64 -31.55 -20.27 -2.70
CA PRO A 64 -30.69 -19.17 -2.28
C PRO A 64 -29.55 -19.09 -3.31
N SER A 65 -29.49 -18.00 -4.05
CA SER A 65 -28.41 -17.74 -5.01
C SER A 65 -27.12 -17.98 -4.24
N SER A 66 -26.30 -18.92 -4.67
CA SER A 66 -25.02 -19.19 -4.03
C SER A 66 -24.23 -17.90 -4.00
N VAL A 67 -23.91 -17.38 -2.80
CA VAL A 67 -23.15 -16.17 -2.61
C VAL A 67 -21.82 -16.34 -3.32
N GLY A 68 -21.53 -15.50 -4.32
CA GLY A 68 -20.31 -15.56 -5.13
C GLY A 68 -19.07 -15.11 -4.36
N LEU A 69 -17.91 -15.40 -4.92
CA LEU A 69 -16.61 -14.95 -4.36
C LEU A 69 -16.36 -13.44 -4.54
N TRP A 70 -17.15 -12.77 -5.39
CA TRP A 70 -17.06 -11.35 -5.66
C TRP A 70 -18.43 -10.70 -5.92
N THR A 71 -18.49 -9.40 -5.84
CA THR A 71 -19.67 -8.57 -6.17
C THR A 71 -19.22 -7.21 -6.71
N SER A 72 -20.05 -6.58 -7.54
CA SER A 72 -19.86 -5.18 -7.96
C SER A 72 -20.85 -4.23 -7.29
N LYS A 73 -21.70 -4.73 -6.38
CA LYS A 73 -22.74 -3.96 -5.71
C LYS A 73 -22.29 -3.55 -4.31
N ARG A 74 -22.46 -2.29 -3.92
CA ARG A 74 -22.06 -1.74 -2.62
C ARG A 74 -22.73 -2.43 -1.42
N ASP A 75 -23.96 -2.90 -1.58
CA ASP A 75 -24.77 -3.62 -0.59
C ASP A 75 -24.67 -5.15 -0.74
N GLY A 76 -23.87 -5.62 -1.71
CA GLY A 76 -23.65 -7.03 -1.95
C GLY A 76 -22.84 -7.69 -0.83
N VAL A 77 -22.95 -9.01 -0.76
CA VAL A 77 -22.17 -9.87 0.15
C VAL A 77 -21.33 -10.84 -0.66
N VAL A 78 -20.21 -11.27 -0.11
CA VAL A 78 -19.33 -12.26 -0.75
C VAL A 78 -19.17 -13.50 0.12
N LYS A 79 -18.87 -14.63 -0.52
CA LYS A 79 -18.40 -15.82 0.18
C LYS A 79 -16.96 -15.57 0.65
N LEU A 80 -16.72 -15.64 1.96
CA LEU A 80 -15.38 -15.47 2.52
C LEU A 80 -14.48 -16.65 2.10
N ARG A 81 -13.23 -16.33 1.79
CA ARG A 81 -12.20 -17.28 1.34
C ARG A 81 -11.50 -17.92 2.54
N MET A 82 -12.27 -18.69 3.33
CA MET A 82 -11.79 -19.37 4.54
C MET A 82 -10.91 -20.57 4.17
N ASP A 83 -9.83 -20.77 4.92
CA ASP A 83 -9.05 -22.01 4.89
C ASP A 83 -9.58 -23.02 5.93
N GLU A 84 -9.14 -24.27 5.84
CA GLU A 84 -9.54 -25.34 6.76
C GLU A 84 -8.77 -25.28 8.09
N SER A 85 -7.61 -24.64 8.11
CA SER A 85 -6.72 -24.59 9.27
C SER A 85 -5.86 -23.31 9.30
N GLY A 86 -5.17 -23.09 10.40
CA GLY A 86 -4.26 -21.95 10.58
C GLY A 86 -5.00 -20.62 10.67
N ILE A 87 -4.30 -19.53 10.40
CA ILE A 87 -4.85 -18.17 10.49
C ILE A 87 -5.99 -17.93 9.48
N GLY A 88 -6.03 -18.70 8.39
CA GLY A 88 -7.08 -18.60 7.37
C GLY A 88 -8.45 -19.13 7.83
N CYS A 89 -8.51 -19.99 8.88
CA CYS A 89 -9.76 -20.50 9.43
C CYS A 89 -10.30 -19.69 10.63
N GLU A 90 -9.59 -18.65 11.08
CA GLU A 90 -10.05 -17.86 12.21
C GLU A 90 -11.42 -17.20 11.97
N PRO A 91 -12.27 -17.11 13.00
CA PRO A 91 -13.58 -16.50 12.88
C PRO A 91 -13.51 -15.09 12.28
N PRO A 92 -14.29 -14.80 11.23
CA PRO A 92 -14.35 -13.47 10.64
C PRO A 92 -15.04 -12.49 11.60
N ILE A 93 -14.49 -11.29 11.73
CA ILE A 93 -15.02 -10.24 12.59
C ILE A 93 -15.24 -8.94 11.82
N THR A 94 -16.13 -8.09 12.34
CA THR A 94 -16.32 -6.73 11.82
C THR A 94 -15.24 -5.78 12.34
N VAL A 95 -15.10 -4.61 11.70
CA VAL A 95 -14.21 -3.53 12.16
C VAL A 95 -14.60 -3.06 13.55
N HIS A 96 -15.90 -3.03 13.88
CA HIS A 96 -16.36 -2.67 15.22
C HIS A 96 -15.89 -3.69 16.26
N GLU A 97 -16.05 -4.99 16.00
CA GLU A 97 -15.57 -6.05 16.91
C GLU A 97 -14.05 -5.99 17.10
N LEU A 98 -13.30 -5.73 16.02
CA LEU A 98 -11.86 -5.52 16.12
C LEU A 98 -11.54 -4.36 17.08
N PHE A 99 -12.20 -3.20 16.90
CA PHE A 99 -11.93 -2.04 17.73
C PHE A 99 -12.37 -2.24 19.20
N LEU A 100 -13.50 -2.91 19.41
CA LEU A 100 -13.96 -3.25 20.76
C LEU A 100 -12.95 -4.18 21.48
N ASN A 101 -12.40 -5.17 20.77
CA ASN A 101 -11.33 -6.01 21.29
C ASN A 101 -10.08 -5.19 21.65
N THR A 102 -9.75 -4.20 20.83
CA THR A 102 -8.65 -3.26 21.08
C THR A 102 -8.88 -2.46 22.36
N VAL A 103 -10.08 -1.90 22.55
CA VAL A 103 -10.43 -1.15 23.76
C VAL A 103 -10.36 -2.03 25.01
N ASN A 104 -10.80 -3.29 24.92
CA ASN A 104 -10.73 -4.23 26.02
C ASN A 104 -9.29 -4.60 26.41
N GLN A 105 -8.38 -4.67 25.44
CA GLN A 105 -6.98 -5.05 25.66
C GLN A 105 -6.06 -3.86 25.92
N TYR A 106 -6.27 -2.75 25.20
CA TYR A 106 -5.35 -1.60 25.12
C TYR A 106 -6.04 -0.25 25.38
N GLY A 107 -7.23 -0.22 25.98
CA GLY A 107 -8.08 0.97 26.08
C GLY A 107 -7.37 2.19 26.65
N ASP A 108 -6.50 2.00 27.65
CA ASP A 108 -5.80 3.09 28.33
C ASP A 108 -4.43 3.44 27.71
N PHE A 109 -3.98 2.66 26.71
CA PHE A 109 -2.78 2.99 25.95
C PHE A 109 -3.04 4.17 25.00
N SER A 110 -1.99 4.95 24.71
CA SER A 110 -2.07 6.06 23.78
C SER A 110 -2.25 5.52 22.35
N ALA A 111 -3.30 5.95 21.66
CA ALA A 111 -3.60 5.57 20.27
C ALA A 111 -3.09 6.60 19.28
N LEU A 112 -3.52 7.84 19.41
CA LEU A 112 -3.26 8.92 18.47
C LEU A 112 -2.51 10.06 19.14
N ALA A 113 -1.59 10.69 18.42
CA ALA A 113 -0.85 11.86 18.87
C ALA A 113 -0.85 12.95 17.79
N SER A 114 -1.45 14.09 18.08
CA SER A 114 -1.53 15.27 17.22
C SER A 114 -0.67 16.39 17.79
N LYS A 115 0.01 17.16 16.91
CA LYS A 115 0.82 18.30 17.34
C LYS A 115 0.00 19.58 17.23
N LYS A 116 -0.41 20.14 18.38
CA LYS A 116 -1.14 21.42 18.46
C LYS A 116 -0.28 22.46 19.17
N HIS A 117 -0.09 23.64 18.57
CA HIS A 117 0.75 24.73 19.10
C HIS A 117 2.14 24.28 19.57
N GLY A 118 2.79 23.40 18.78
CA GLY A 118 4.13 22.88 19.07
C GLY A 118 4.20 21.78 20.13
N LYS A 119 3.07 21.38 20.75
CA LYS A 119 2.98 20.33 21.78
C LYS A 119 2.21 19.11 21.28
N TRP A 120 2.66 17.92 21.64
CA TRP A 120 1.96 16.68 21.37
C TRP A 120 0.80 16.46 22.33
N THR A 121 -0.42 16.39 21.81
CA THR A 121 -1.63 15.99 22.52
C THR A 121 -1.91 14.54 22.16
N ARG A 122 -2.25 13.72 23.14
CA ARG A 122 -2.50 12.28 22.98
C ARG A 122 -3.94 11.93 23.30
N MET A 123 -4.45 10.94 22.57
CA MET A 123 -5.76 10.32 22.75
C MET A 123 -5.55 8.83 23.01
N THR A 124 -6.23 8.24 23.99
CA THR A 124 -6.17 6.80 24.25
C THR A 124 -7.05 6.02 23.27
N PHE A 125 -6.90 4.68 23.20
CA PHE A 125 -7.77 3.85 22.35
C PHE A 125 -9.24 3.93 22.79
N ARG A 126 -9.51 4.01 24.10
CA ARG A 126 -10.86 4.21 24.63
C ARG A 126 -11.46 5.53 24.17
N GLN A 127 -10.74 6.63 24.31
CA GLN A 127 -11.17 7.93 23.83
C GLN A 127 -11.39 7.95 22.31
N TYR A 128 -10.48 7.34 21.53
CA TYR A 128 -10.61 7.24 20.08
C TYR A 128 -11.87 6.46 19.68
N TYR A 129 -12.13 5.34 20.33
CA TYR A 129 -13.35 4.56 20.12
C TYR A 129 -14.63 5.36 20.43
N GLU A 130 -14.65 6.07 21.56
CA GLU A 130 -15.78 6.92 21.96
C GLU A 130 -16.03 8.05 20.96
N GLU A 131 -14.98 8.74 20.50
CA GLU A 131 -15.08 9.77 19.45
C GLU A 131 -15.61 9.19 18.14
N CYS A 132 -15.21 7.98 17.74
CA CYS A 132 -15.76 7.31 16.59
C CYS A 132 -17.25 7.00 16.74
N ARG A 133 -17.70 6.59 17.92
CA ARG A 133 -19.13 6.39 18.20
C ARG A 133 -19.91 7.70 18.11
N VAL A 134 -19.38 8.79 18.66
CA VAL A 134 -20.00 10.13 18.55
C VAL A 134 -20.09 10.55 17.10
N ALA A 135 -19.02 10.42 16.31
CA ALA A 135 -19.01 10.73 14.89
C ALA A 135 -20.03 9.86 14.11
N ALA A 136 -20.12 8.56 14.41
CA ALA A 136 -21.10 7.66 13.82
C ALA A 136 -22.54 8.13 14.08
N LYS A 137 -22.87 8.49 15.34
CA LYS A 137 -24.18 9.06 15.68
C LYS A 137 -24.45 10.36 14.95
N SER A 138 -23.44 11.23 14.79
CA SER A 138 -23.54 12.47 14.03
C SER A 138 -23.81 12.22 12.54
N PHE A 139 -23.16 11.24 11.93
CA PHE A 139 -23.44 10.85 10.55
C PHE A 139 -24.87 10.35 10.37
N LEU A 140 -25.37 9.55 11.31
CA LEU A 140 -26.78 9.13 11.29
C LEU A 140 -27.74 10.32 11.43
N LYS A 141 -27.43 11.30 12.28
CA LYS A 141 -28.22 12.52 12.43
C LYS A 141 -28.27 13.35 11.15
N LEU A 142 -27.19 13.40 10.40
CA LEU A 142 -27.09 14.05 9.10
C LEU A 142 -27.76 13.22 7.98
N GLY A 143 -28.28 12.03 8.30
CA GLY A 143 -29.05 11.20 7.38
C GLY A 143 -28.18 10.31 6.51
N LEU A 144 -27.01 9.85 6.98
CA LEU A 144 -26.21 8.86 6.28
C LEU A 144 -27.02 7.58 6.04
N ASP A 145 -27.18 7.20 4.77
CA ASP A 145 -27.86 5.98 4.37
C ASP A 145 -26.86 4.78 4.43
N ARG A 146 -27.42 3.60 4.64
CA ARG A 146 -26.62 2.37 4.66
C ARG A 146 -25.89 2.17 3.33
N PHE A 147 -24.60 1.81 3.38
CA PHE A 147 -23.71 1.61 2.22
C PHE A 147 -23.52 2.85 1.32
N HIS A 148 -23.87 4.04 1.79
CA HIS A 148 -23.53 5.28 1.11
C HIS A 148 -22.18 5.83 1.58
N GLY A 149 -21.50 6.58 0.68
CA GLY A 149 -20.16 7.09 0.94
C GLY A 149 -20.13 8.23 1.95
N VAL A 150 -19.14 8.17 2.84
CA VAL A 150 -18.58 9.32 3.56
C VAL A 150 -17.21 9.58 2.95
N CYS A 151 -17.11 10.61 2.12
CA CYS A 151 -15.86 10.98 1.47
C CYS A 151 -15.02 11.85 2.39
N ILE A 152 -13.71 11.55 2.51
CA ILE A 152 -12.79 12.29 3.38
C ILE A 152 -11.65 12.86 2.54
N LEU A 153 -11.54 14.20 2.50
CA LEU A 153 -10.62 14.95 1.67
C LEU A 153 -9.73 15.85 2.54
N GLY A 154 -8.59 15.35 2.95
CA GLY A 154 -7.67 16.09 3.81
C GLY A 154 -6.41 15.34 4.14
N PHE A 155 -5.47 16.03 4.80
CA PHE A 155 -4.25 15.44 5.31
C PHE A 155 -4.52 14.61 6.58
N ASN A 156 -3.59 13.74 6.93
CA ASN A 156 -3.66 12.80 8.04
C ASN A 156 -3.84 13.53 9.38
N SER A 157 -4.88 13.19 10.11
CA SER A 157 -5.24 13.78 11.41
C SER A 157 -6.10 12.84 12.23
N ALA A 158 -6.31 13.15 13.49
CA ALA A 158 -7.23 12.40 14.36
C ALA A 158 -8.67 12.47 13.82
N GLU A 159 -9.07 13.63 13.31
CA GLU A 159 -10.39 13.87 12.72
C GLU A 159 -10.63 12.99 11.47
N TRP A 160 -9.60 12.81 10.64
CA TRP A 160 -9.65 11.89 9.49
C TRP A 160 -9.93 10.45 9.94
N PHE A 161 -9.19 9.96 10.96
CA PHE A 161 -9.33 8.60 11.51
C PHE A 161 -10.71 8.41 12.16
N ILE A 162 -11.17 9.40 12.92
CA ILE A 162 -12.48 9.38 13.57
C ILE A 162 -13.61 9.37 12.53
N ALA A 163 -13.48 10.15 11.45
CA ALA A 163 -14.44 10.17 10.36
C ALA A 163 -14.51 8.83 9.63
N ASP A 164 -13.35 8.22 9.33
CA ASP A 164 -13.24 6.94 8.64
C ASP A 164 -13.91 5.80 9.43
N VAL A 165 -13.48 5.61 10.67
CA VAL A 165 -14.03 4.56 11.54
C VAL A 165 -15.48 4.85 11.92
N GLY A 166 -15.81 6.12 12.18
CA GLY A 166 -17.18 6.54 12.47
C GLY A 166 -18.16 6.28 11.32
N ALA A 167 -17.73 6.48 10.07
CA ALA A 167 -18.50 6.14 8.89
C ALA A 167 -18.81 4.63 8.82
N ILE A 168 -17.80 3.79 9.10
CA ILE A 168 -17.97 2.33 9.14
C ILE A 168 -18.94 1.93 10.28
N PHE A 169 -18.80 2.50 11.46
CA PHE A 169 -19.71 2.20 12.59
C PHE A 169 -21.15 2.59 12.27
N ALA A 170 -21.38 3.72 11.58
CA ALA A 170 -22.69 4.15 11.10
C ALA A 170 -23.26 3.29 9.95
N GLY A 171 -22.50 2.32 9.45
CA GLY A 171 -22.89 1.46 8.33
C GLY A 171 -22.79 2.09 6.97
N GLY A 172 -22.10 3.21 6.84
CA GLY A 172 -21.68 3.82 5.59
C GLY A 172 -20.40 3.19 5.05
N LEU A 173 -19.92 3.73 3.93
CA LEU A 173 -18.64 3.35 3.31
C LEU A 173 -17.63 4.48 3.53
N ALA A 174 -16.50 4.16 4.16
CA ALA A 174 -15.40 5.10 4.31
C ALA A 174 -14.66 5.26 2.96
N VAL A 175 -14.47 6.49 2.50
CA VAL A 175 -13.92 6.79 1.16
C VAL A 175 -12.89 7.90 1.23
N GLY A 176 -11.60 7.56 1.14
CA GLY A 176 -10.54 8.55 1.07
C GLY A 176 -10.43 9.18 -0.33
N ILE A 177 -10.38 10.51 -0.41
CA ILE A 177 -10.10 11.25 -1.65
C ILE A 177 -8.73 11.93 -1.54
N TYR A 178 -7.91 11.85 -2.59
CA TYR A 178 -6.61 12.52 -2.60
C TYR A 178 -6.77 14.04 -2.62
N THR A 179 -6.05 14.73 -1.76
CA THR A 179 -6.04 16.21 -1.68
C THR A 179 -5.56 16.90 -2.97
N THR A 180 -4.91 16.15 -3.85
CA THR A 180 -4.43 16.60 -5.17
C THR A 180 -5.46 16.45 -6.29
N ASN A 181 -6.61 15.80 -6.04
CA ASN A 181 -7.67 15.65 -7.02
C ASN A 181 -8.24 17.01 -7.42
N SER A 182 -8.57 17.15 -8.71
CA SER A 182 -9.36 18.27 -9.21
C SER A 182 -10.82 18.18 -8.73
N PRO A 183 -11.61 19.27 -8.83
CA PRO A 183 -13.05 19.23 -8.53
C PRO A 183 -13.77 18.11 -9.28
N GLU A 184 -13.51 17.91 -10.57
CA GLU A 184 -14.13 16.88 -11.41
C GLU A 184 -13.76 15.46 -10.93
N ALA A 185 -12.51 15.25 -10.53
CA ALA A 185 -12.08 13.97 -9.97
C ALA A 185 -12.75 13.70 -8.61
N CYS A 186 -12.95 14.74 -7.78
CA CYS A 186 -13.72 14.63 -6.54
C CYS A 186 -15.20 14.32 -6.83
N GLN A 187 -15.80 14.99 -7.84
CA GLN A 187 -17.15 14.73 -8.29
C GLN A 187 -17.35 13.27 -8.68
N TYR A 188 -16.48 12.74 -9.54
CA TYR A 188 -16.55 11.36 -9.99
C TYR A 188 -16.54 10.36 -8.82
N VAL A 189 -15.63 10.53 -7.85
CA VAL A 189 -15.55 9.65 -6.67
C VAL A 189 -16.84 9.74 -5.85
N ALA A 190 -17.30 10.96 -5.56
CA ALA A 190 -18.50 11.19 -4.75
C ALA A 190 -19.79 10.64 -5.41
N GLU A 191 -19.94 10.80 -6.72
CA GLU A 191 -21.06 10.23 -7.49
C GLU A 191 -21.02 8.70 -7.49
N ASN A 192 -19.85 8.12 -7.79
CA ASN A 192 -19.68 6.68 -7.94
C ASN A 192 -19.96 5.93 -6.63
N CYS A 193 -19.52 6.46 -5.47
CA CYS A 193 -19.80 5.86 -4.16
C CYS A 193 -21.17 6.28 -3.58
N GLY A 194 -21.92 7.16 -4.26
CA GLY A 194 -23.18 7.69 -3.76
C GLY A 194 -23.01 8.47 -2.45
N ALA A 195 -22.04 9.37 -2.40
CA ALA A 195 -21.69 10.10 -1.18
C ALA A 195 -22.87 10.89 -0.61
N ASN A 196 -23.22 10.62 0.64
CA ASN A 196 -24.15 11.45 1.41
C ASN A 196 -23.42 12.56 2.17
N ILE A 197 -22.15 12.34 2.53
CA ILE A 197 -21.39 13.25 3.36
C ILE A 197 -19.97 13.39 2.79
N ILE A 198 -19.46 14.63 2.81
CA ILE A 198 -18.08 14.91 2.48
C ILE A 198 -17.43 15.67 3.64
N VAL A 199 -16.32 15.13 4.14
CA VAL A 199 -15.49 15.70 5.20
C VAL A 199 -14.25 16.31 4.56
N VAL A 200 -14.01 17.60 4.78
CA VAL A 200 -12.88 18.33 4.19
C VAL A 200 -11.98 18.92 5.27
N GLU A 201 -10.69 19.01 4.98
CA GLU A 201 -9.72 19.53 5.95
C GLU A 201 -9.83 21.05 6.13
N ASN A 202 -9.82 21.81 5.02
CA ASN A 202 -9.63 23.27 5.02
C ASN A 202 -10.39 23.95 3.90
N GLU A 203 -10.33 25.28 3.87
CA GLU A 203 -11.02 26.12 2.89
C GLU A 203 -10.67 25.73 1.43
N LYS A 204 -9.41 25.41 1.15
CA LYS A 204 -8.97 25.01 -0.19
C LYS A 204 -9.69 23.74 -0.68
N GLN A 205 -9.90 22.77 0.19
CA GLN A 205 -10.62 21.55 -0.16
C GLN A 205 -12.13 21.80 -0.21
N LEU A 206 -12.64 22.66 0.69
CA LEU A 206 -14.05 23.05 0.69
C LEU A 206 -14.46 23.70 -0.63
N GLN A 207 -13.66 24.63 -1.18
CA GLN A 207 -13.92 25.29 -2.45
C GLN A 207 -14.12 24.29 -3.59
N LYS A 208 -13.29 23.26 -3.70
CA LYS A 208 -13.45 22.20 -4.71
C LYS A 208 -14.81 21.51 -4.63
N ILE A 209 -15.27 21.25 -3.40
CA ILE A 209 -16.55 20.58 -3.20
C ILE A 209 -17.73 21.54 -3.47
N GLN A 210 -17.60 22.82 -3.13
CA GLN A 210 -18.62 23.84 -3.44
C GLN A 210 -18.82 24.03 -4.94
N GLU A 211 -17.76 23.92 -5.77
CA GLU A 211 -17.86 24.00 -7.23
C GLU A 211 -18.71 22.85 -7.83
N ILE A 212 -18.72 21.70 -7.19
CA ILE A 212 -19.38 20.49 -7.70
C ILE A 212 -20.62 20.08 -6.92
N GLN A 213 -20.91 20.69 -5.75
CA GLN A 213 -22.01 20.25 -4.88
C GLN A 213 -23.38 20.25 -5.58
N GLY A 214 -23.63 21.19 -6.50
CA GLY A 214 -24.85 21.24 -7.29
C GLY A 214 -25.06 20.06 -8.24
N LYS A 215 -24.00 19.29 -8.50
CA LYS A 215 -24.01 18.06 -9.32
C LYS A 215 -24.11 16.78 -8.49
N LEU A 216 -24.12 16.88 -7.16
CA LEU A 216 -24.13 15.75 -6.22
C LEU A 216 -25.51 15.65 -5.54
N PRO A 217 -26.52 15.04 -6.18
CA PRO A 217 -27.90 15.05 -5.68
C PRO A 217 -28.08 14.26 -4.38
N LEU A 218 -27.18 13.35 -4.05
CA LEU A 218 -27.22 12.54 -2.83
C LEU A 218 -26.44 13.18 -1.67
N LEU A 219 -25.72 14.27 -1.91
CA LEU A 219 -24.93 14.96 -0.87
C LEU A 219 -25.85 15.70 0.10
N LYS A 220 -25.80 15.34 1.38
CA LYS A 220 -26.63 15.86 2.46
C LYS A 220 -25.90 16.86 3.34
N ALA A 221 -24.58 16.68 3.54
CA ALA A 221 -23.78 17.56 4.40
C ALA A 221 -22.32 17.61 3.97
N ILE A 222 -21.68 18.75 4.27
CA ILE A 222 -20.23 18.96 4.19
C ILE A 222 -19.74 19.32 5.60
N ILE A 223 -18.61 18.72 6.03
CA ILE A 223 -18.02 18.93 7.35
C ILE A 223 -16.59 19.42 7.15
N MET A 224 -16.18 20.50 7.82
CA MET A 224 -14.81 21.01 7.79
C MET A 224 -14.15 20.85 9.17
N TYR A 225 -12.91 20.27 9.21
CA TYR A 225 -12.29 19.91 10.48
C TYR A 225 -10.99 20.67 10.84
N GLY A 226 -10.17 21.07 9.86
CA GLY A 226 -8.85 21.66 10.12
C GLY A 226 -8.85 23.17 10.32
N GLU A 227 -9.89 23.86 9.86
CA GLU A 227 -10.06 25.30 9.97
C GLU A 227 -11.45 25.68 10.45
N GLU A 228 -11.63 26.91 10.90
CA GLU A 228 -12.95 27.45 11.24
C GLU A 228 -13.76 27.76 9.96
N VAL A 229 -15.05 27.47 9.99
CA VAL A 229 -15.97 27.84 8.91
C VAL A 229 -16.15 29.34 8.88
N LYS A 230 -15.59 30.02 7.88
CA LYS A 230 -15.61 31.48 7.75
C LYS A 230 -16.99 32.01 7.40
N GLU A 231 -17.70 31.33 6.50
CA GLU A 231 -19.03 31.70 6.05
C GLU A 231 -19.99 30.52 6.27
N LYS A 232 -21.01 30.75 7.10
CA LYS A 232 -22.03 29.73 7.38
C LYS A 232 -22.93 29.55 6.18
N LYS A 233 -23.00 28.33 5.67
CA LYS A 233 -23.88 27.91 4.56
C LYS A 233 -24.78 26.77 5.02
N PRO A 234 -25.95 26.60 4.40
CA PRO A 234 -26.80 25.44 4.67
C PRO A 234 -26.03 24.14 4.48
N ASN A 235 -26.21 23.19 5.40
CA ASN A 235 -25.55 21.87 5.37
C ASN A 235 -24.01 21.87 5.43
N LEU A 236 -23.39 22.99 5.80
CA LEU A 236 -21.98 23.11 6.10
C LEU A 236 -21.77 23.21 7.63
N TYR A 237 -20.99 22.29 8.17
CA TYR A 237 -20.74 22.14 9.61
C TYR A 237 -19.24 22.24 9.89
N SER A 238 -18.90 22.93 10.99
CA SER A 238 -17.57 22.76 11.60
C SER A 238 -17.48 21.39 12.28
N TRP A 239 -16.27 20.91 12.55
CA TRP A 239 -16.06 19.66 13.26
C TRP A 239 -16.76 19.64 14.63
N THR A 240 -16.69 20.73 15.38
CA THR A 240 -17.34 20.85 16.69
C THR A 240 -18.86 20.76 16.59
N GLU A 241 -19.46 21.46 15.62
CA GLU A 241 -20.92 21.38 15.39
C GLU A 241 -21.33 19.97 14.98
N PHE A 242 -20.57 19.34 14.07
CA PHE A 242 -20.80 17.96 13.66
C PHE A 242 -20.77 16.99 14.83
N MET A 243 -19.73 17.02 15.66
CA MET A 243 -19.60 16.13 16.81
C MET A 243 -20.74 16.36 17.84
N ALA A 244 -21.17 17.60 18.03
CA ALA A 244 -22.29 17.93 18.91
C ALA A 244 -23.63 17.29 18.49
N LEU A 245 -23.85 17.03 17.19
CA LEU A 245 -25.05 16.35 16.70
C LEU A 245 -25.22 14.94 17.27
N GLY A 246 -24.09 14.25 17.53
CA GLY A 246 -24.09 12.88 18.05
C GLY A 246 -24.79 12.72 19.40
N SER A 247 -24.82 13.77 20.25
CA SER A 247 -25.52 13.77 21.53
C SER A 247 -27.04 13.60 21.39
N THR A 248 -27.60 13.88 20.22
CA THR A 248 -29.04 13.80 19.94
C THR A 248 -29.50 12.42 19.45
N VAL A 249 -28.59 11.49 19.24
CA VAL A 249 -28.85 10.12 18.79
C VAL A 249 -28.50 9.15 19.91
N SER A 250 -29.42 8.23 20.22
CA SER A 250 -29.20 7.25 21.30
C SER A 250 -28.14 6.21 20.93
N ASP A 251 -27.49 5.65 21.93
CA ASP A 251 -26.56 4.52 21.72
C ASP A 251 -27.28 3.30 21.15
N ASP A 252 -28.50 2.99 21.60
CA ASP A 252 -29.32 1.89 21.09
C ASP A 252 -29.55 1.96 19.58
N GLN A 253 -29.72 3.17 19.02
CA GLN A 253 -29.90 3.35 17.58
C GLN A 253 -28.63 2.99 16.83
N LEU A 254 -27.48 3.44 17.32
CA LEU A 254 -26.18 3.10 16.72
C LEU A 254 -25.88 1.60 16.88
N ASP A 255 -26.11 1.03 18.06
CA ASP A 255 -25.80 -0.37 18.35
C ASP A 255 -26.64 -1.33 17.51
N LYS A 256 -27.89 -1.01 17.18
CA LYS A 256 -28.70 -1.77 16.21
C LYS A 256 -28.06 -1.80 14.82
N ILE A 257 -27.52 -0.67 14.37
CA ILE A 257 -26.84 -0.57 13.08
C ILE A 257 -25.54 -1.39 13.11
N ILE A 258 -24.73 -1.24 14.15
CA ILE A 258 -23.50 -2.01 14.35
C ILE A 258 -23.80 -3.50 14.33
N ALA A 259 -24.77 -3.97 15.11
CA ALA A 259 -25.17 -5.38 15.19
C ALA A 259 -25.70 -5.94 13.85
N SER A 260 -26.16 -5.10 12.92
CA SER A 260 -26.61 -5.51 11.60
C SER A 260 -25.49 -5.71 10.58
N GLN A 261 -24.26 -5.28 10.89
CA GLN A 261 -23.11 -5.38 10.00
C GLN A 261 -22.54 -6.82 10.03
N LYS A 262 -22.03 -7.24 8.88
CA LYS A 262 -21.46 -8.60 8.72
C LYS A 262 -20.05 -8.52 8.15
N PRO A 263 -19.14 -9.42 8.55
CA PRO A 263 -17.74 -9.42 8.06
C PRO A 263 -17.59 -9.43 6.54
N ASN A 264 -18.51 -10.04 5.82
CA ASN A 264 -18.49 -10.19 4.36
C ASN A 264 -19.20 -9.05 3.60
N GLN A 265 -19.46 -7.93 4.26
CA GLN A 265 -20.03 -6.72 3.66
C GLN A 265 -18.95 -5.66 3.45
N CYS A 266 -19.14 -4.81 2.43
CA CYS A 266 -18.26 -3.69 2.15
C CYS A 266 -18.32 -2.65 3.28
N CYS A 267 -17.16 -2.12 3.69
CA CYS A 267 -17.06 -1.03 4.66
C CYS A 267 -16.15 0.12 4.20
N THR A 268 -15.26 -0.15 3.24
CA THR A 268 -14.28 0.84 2.76
C THR A 268 -14.14 0.76 1.24
N LEU A 269 -14.00 1.92 0.60
CA LEU A 269 -13.69 2.05 -0.82
C LEU A 269 -12.33 2.73 -1.01
N ILE A 270 -11.45 2.09 -1.77
CA ILE A 270 -10.17 2.65 -2.18
C ILE A 270 -10.20 2.94 -3.68
N TYR A 271 -10.09 4.23 -4.05
CA TYR A 271 -10.07 4.62 -5.46
C TYR A 271 -8.66 4.57 -6.03
N THR A 272 -8.45 3.70 -7.01
CA THR A 272 -7.17 3.52 -7.69
C THR A 272 -7.21 4.17 -9.06
N SER A 273 -6.19 4.96 -9.41
CA SER A 273 -6.00 5.42 -10.77
C SER A 273 -5.54 4.25 -11.63
N GLY A 274 -6.46 3.65 -12.39
CA GLY A 274 -6.08 2.68 -13.42
C GLY A 274 -5.11 3.30 -14.42
N THR A 275 -4.32 2.47 -15.10
CA THR A 275 -3.41 2.90 -16.18
C THR A 275 -4.16 3.53 -17.36
N THR A 276 -5.46 3.27 -17.48
CA THR A 276 -6.34 3.82 -18.54
C THR A 276 -7.74 4.04 -17.99
N GLY A 277 -8.23 5.29 -17.96
CA GLY A 277 -9.62 5.62 -17.68
C GLY A 277 -9.88 6.21 -16.30
N GLN A 278 -11.15 6.18 -15.90
CA GLN A 278 -11.62 6.68 -14.59
C GLN A 278 -11.12 5.80 -13.45
N PRO A 279 -10.90 6.38 -12.25
CA PRO A 279 -10.51 5.61 -11.08
C PRO A 279 -11.52 4.51 -10.74
N LYS A 280 -11.04 3.33 -10.32
CA LYS A 280 -11.88 2.22 -9.92
C LYS A 280 -12.05 2.21 -8.40
N GLY A 281 -13.29 2.07 -7.92
CA GLY A 281 -13.59 1.91 -6.50
C GLY A 281 -13.39 0.45 -6.06
N VAL A 282 -12.28 0.17 -5.42
CA VAL A 282 -11.98 -1.15 -4.84
C VAL A 282 -12.78 -1.33 -3.57
N MET A 283 -13.68 -2.33 -3.54
CA MET A 283 -14.54 -2.63 -2.39
C MET A 283 -13.81 -3.57 -1.42
N LEU A 284 -13.61 -3.12 -0.19
CA LEU A 284 -13.01 -3.90 0.89
C LEU A 284 -14.08 -4.25 1.93
N SER A 285 -14.16 -5.52 2.29
CA SER A 285 -15.04 -6.00 3.36
C SER A 285 -14.41 -5.77 4.74
N HIS A 286 -15.23 -5.85 5.79
CA HIS A 286 -14.71 -5.88 7.15
C HIS A 286 -13.68 -7.00 7.34
N ASP A 287 -13.95 -8.19 6.80
CA ASP A 287 -13.03 -9.33 6.87
C ASP A 287 -11.71 -9.08 6.16
N ASN A 288 -11.74 -8.49 4.97
CA ASN A 288 -10.52 -8.12 4.26
C ASN A 288 -9.58 -7.29 5.15
N ILE A 289 -10.13 -6.27 5.83
CA ILE A 289 -9.35 -5.34 6.66
C ILE A 289 -8.88 -6.04 7.94
N THR A 290 -9.79 -6.64 8.69
CA THR A 290 -9.49 -7.18 10.03
C THR A 290 -8.53 -8.35 9.98
N TRP A 291 -8.74 -9.25 9.01
CA TRP A 291 -7.89 -10.40 8.80
C TRP A 291 -6.50 -10.00 8.29
N THR A 292 -6.42 -9.11 7.28
CA THR A 292 -5.13 -8.71 6.71
C THR A 292 -4.27 -7.97 7.72
N ALA A 293 -4.86 -7.09 8.54
CA ALA A 293 -4.14 -6.41 9.62
C ALA A 293 -3.56 -7.41 10.62
N ARG A 294 -4.34 -8.41 11.02
CA ARG A 294 -3.89 -9.44 11.96
C ARG A 294 -2.82 -10.33 11.34
N ALA A 295 -3.09 -10.93 10.18
CA ALA A 295 -2.17 -11.85 9.52
C ALA A 295 -0.84 -11.18 9.16
N GLY A 296 -0.89 -9.94 8.62
CA GLY A 296 0.30 -9.18 8.28
C GLY A 296 1.15 -8.80 9.50
N GLY A 297 0.51 -8.35 10.58
CA GLY A 297 1.20 -7.98 11.80
C GLY A 297 1.84 -9.17 12.53
N GLU A 298 1.15 -10.31 12.59
CA GLU A 298 1.71 -11.55 13.16
C GLU A 298 2.88 -12.06 12.30
N TYR A 299 2.76 -12.02 10.97
CA TYR A 299 3.82 -12.44 10.06
C TYR A 299 5.13 -11.67 10.26
N VAL A 300 5.08 -10.36 10.47
CA VAL A 300 6.26 -9.54 10.72
C VAL A 300 6.63 -9.42 12.20
N ASN A 301 6.00 -10.18 13.06
CA ASN A 301 6.21 -10.19 14.52
C ASN A 301 6.09 -8.78 15.13
N LEU A 302 4.95 -8.12 14.89
CA LEU A 302 4.62 -6.89 15.60
C LEU A 302 4.36 -7.17 17.07
N SER A 303 4.96 -6.37 17.95
CA SER A 303 4.75 -6.49 19.39
C SER A 303 3.36 -5.98 19.76
N LYS A 304 2.68 -6.69 20.66
CA LYS A 304 1.45 -6.19 21.28
C LYS A 304 1.80 -5.06 22.26
N ALA A 305 0.92 -4.07 22.41
CA ALA A 305 1.16 -2.91 23.29
C ALA A 305 1.49 -3.29 24.74
N THR A 306 0.92 -4.39 25.23
CA THR A 306 1.20 -4.93 26.58
C THR A 306 2.63 -5.42 26.77
N GLU A 307 3.31 -5.79 25.69
CA GLU A 307 4.72 -6.21 25.74
C GLU A 307 5.63 -5.01 25.49
N GLN A 308 5.41 -4.31 24.37
CA GLN A 308 6.09 -3.08 24.00
C GLN A 308 5.21 -2.31 23.03
N GLN A 309 4.78 -1.11 23.40
CA GLN A 309 4.01 -0.29 22.49
C GLN A 309 4.88 0.20 21.33
N GLU A 310 4.55 -0.25 20.12
CA GLU A 310 5.16 0.23 18.89
C GLU A 310 4.66 1.64 18.57
N ILE A 311 5.45 2.37 17.80
CA ILE A 311 5.18 3.76 17.42
C ILE A 311 5.39 3.91 15.90
N VAL A 312 4.40 4.50 15.23
CA VAL A 312 4.46 4.84 13.80
C VAL A 312 4.22 6.33 13.56
N VAL A 313 4.65 6.83 12.41
CA VAL A 313 4.40 8.21 11.95
C VAL A 313 3.54 8.16 10.70
N SER A 314 2.34 8.73 10.80
CA SER A 314 1.37 8.83 9.71
C SER A 314 1.64 10.08 8.89
N TYR A 315 1.95 9.90 7.60
CA TYR A 315 2.23 10.99 6.66
C TYR A 315 1.93 10.64 5.19
N LEU A 316 1.78 9.36 4.87
CA LEU A 316 1.36 8.92 3.54
C LEU A 316 -0.14 9.15 3.38
N PRO A 317 -0.64 9.50 2.18
CA PRO A 317 -2.06 9.78 1.99
C PRO A 317 -2.96 8.62 2.42
N LEU A 318 -3.89 8.88 3.33
CA LEU A 318 -4.84 7.87 3.86
C LEU A 318 -5.91 7.42 2.84
N SER A 319 -6.00 8.09 1.71
CA SER A 319 -6.75 7.60 0.54
C SER A 319 -6.10 6.39 -0.14
N HIS A 320 -4.88 5.98 0.30
CA HIS A 320 -4.16 4.81 -0.18
C HIS A 320 -4.22 3.67 0.84
N VAL A 321 -4.51 2.43 0.38
CA VAL A 321 -4.69 1.26 1.25
C VAL A 321 -3.47 0.99 2.15
N ALA A 322 -2.25 1.17 1.65
CA ALA A 322 -1.04 0.94 2.45
C ALA A 322 -0.96 1.89 3.66
N ALA A 323 -1.34 3.16 3.49
CA ALA A 323 -1.38 4.11 4.60
C ALA A 323 -2.47 3.72 5.61
N GLN A 324 -3.67 3.37 5.17
CA GLN A 324 -4.72 2.91 6.09
C GLN A 324 -4.29 1.66 6.86
N MET A 325 -3.70 0.67 6.17
CA MET A 325 -3.25 -0.56 6.82
C MET A 325 -2.21 -0.29 7.91
N ILE A 326 -1.20 0.54 7.60
CA ILE A 326 -0.07 0.80 8.51
C ILE A 326 -0.42 1.80 9.60
N ASP A 327 -1.23 2.81 9.30
CA ASP A 327 -1.48 3.94 10.21
C ASP A 327 -2.76 3.77 11.03
N ILE A 328 -3.75 2.96 10.55
CA ILE A 328 -5.04 2.74 11.21
C ILE A 328 -5.18 1.28 11.66
N TRP A 329 -5.17 0.32 10.73
CA TRP A 329 -5.63 -1.05 11.00
C TRP A 329 -4.64 -1.89 11.79
N LEU A 330 -3.34 -1.83 11.47
CA LEU A 330 -2.29 -2.43 12.32
C LEU A 330 -2.25 -1.79 13.71
N PRO A 331 -2.29 -0.44 13.86
CA PRO A 331 -2.39 0.22 15.15
C PRO A 331 -3.59 -0.21 15.97
N VAL A 332 -4.77 -0.29 15.40
CA VAL A 332 -5.96 -0.77 16.11
C VAL A 332 -5.79 -2.24 16.51
N THR A 333 -5.20 -3.09 15.66
CA THR A 333 -5.05 -4.53 15.96
C THR A 333 -4.04 -4.81 17.07
N PHE A 334 -2.90 -4.09 17.11
CA PHE A 334 -1.77 -4.38 18.01
C PHE A 334 -1.56 -3.36 19.12
N GLY A 335 -2.40 -2.32 19.19
CA GLY A 335 -2.26 -1.25 20.17
C GLY A 335 -1.11 -0.30 19.86
N ILE A 336 -0.76 -0.08 18.60
CA ILE A 336 0.35 0.78 18.15
C ILE A 336 -0.05 2.25 18.29
N GLN A 337 0.86 3.11 18.73
CA GLN A 337 0.63 4.54 18.77
C GLN A 337 0.97 5.20 17.44
N THR A 338 0.01 5.96 16.87
CA THR A 338 0.18 6.71 15.63
C THR A 338 0.39 8.20 15.92
N TYR A 339 1.49 8.77 15.41
CA TYR A 339 1.80 10.20 15.44
C TYR A 339 1.54 10.82 14.08
N PHE A 340 0.80 11.90 14.02
CA PHE A 340 0.55 12.62 12.76
C PHE A 340 1.69 13.58 12.43
N ALA A 341 2.28 13.42 11.25
CA ALA A 341 3.24 14.39 10.73
C ALA A 341 2.54 15.70 10.35
N GLN A 342 3.33 16.75 10.09
CA GLN A 342 2.79 18.01 9.60
C GLN A 342 2.47 17.92 8.09
N PRO A 343 1.55 18.73 7.55
CA PRO A 343 1.14 18.68 6.14
C PRO A 343 2.27 18.88 5.12
N ASP A 344 3.37 19.49 5.53
CA ASP A 344 4.58 19.71 4.72
C ASP A 344 5.62 18.57 4.84
N ALA A 345 5.26 17.45 5.44
CA ALA A 345 6.16 16.30 5.65
C ALA A 345 6.86 15.86 4.35
N LEU A 346 6.10 15.69 3.26
CA LEU A 346 6.65 15.33 1.95
C LEU A 346 7.42 16.46 1.26
N LYS A 347 7.29 17.70 1.73
CA LYS A 347 8.04 18.86 1.27
C LYS A 347 9.39 19.03 2.00
N GLY A 348 9.67 18.24 3.04
CA GLY A 348 11.01 18.21 3.65
C GLY A 348 11.07 18.14 5.17
N THR A 349 9.95 18.31 5.90
CA THR A 349 9.91 18.32 7.38
C THR A 349 9.74 16.94 8.02
N LEU A 350 9.57 15.88 7.22
CA LEU A 350 9.39 14.51 7.72
C LEU A 350 10.49 14.09 8.69
N VAL A 351 11.76 14.37 8.37
CA VAL A 351 12.90 13.99 9.22
C VAL A 351 12.85 14.69 10.58
N ASP A 352 12.33 15.90 10.67
CA ASP A 352 12.19 16.61 11.95
C ASP A 352 11.10 15.95 12.80
N THR A 353 9.98 15.55 12.19
CA THR A 353 8.97 14.73 12.88
C THR A 353 9.57 13.40 13.35
N LEU A 354 10.34 12.70 12.50
CA LEU A 354 10.99 11.44 12.88
C LEU A 354 11.95 11.60 14.06
N LYS A 355 12.72 12.70 14.14
CA LYS A 355 13.61 13.00 15.26
C LYS A 355 12.87 13.25 16.58
N GLU A 356 11.71 13.90 16.51
CA GLU A 356 10.88 14.16 17.69
C GLU A 356 10.19 12.88 18.20
N VAL A 357 9.62 12.10 17.29
CA VAL A 357 8.80 10.93 17.60
C VAL A 357 9.66 9.69 17.88
N ARG A 358 10.73 9.49 17.09
CA ARG A 358 11.59 8.32 17.15
C ARG A 358 10.79 7.01 17.02
N PRO A 359 10.13 6.78 15.88
CA PRO A 359 9.26 5.62 15.69
C PRO A 359 10.01 4.30 15.82
N THR A 360 9.29 3.22 16.11
CA THR A 360 9.82 1.86 16.18
C THR A 360 9.65 1.10 14.88
N ALA A 361 8.65 1.50 14.09
CA ALA A 361 8.41 1.05 12.73
C ALA A 361 8.20 2.26 11.81
N PHE A 362 8.72 2.19 10.58
CA PHE A 362 8.62 3.28 9.60
C PHE A 362 8.42 2.71 8.20
N MET A 363 7.39 3.22 7.53
CA MET A 363 7.11 2.94 6.12
C MET A 363 7.48 4.15 5.27
N GLY A 364 8.40 3.98 4.34
CA GLY A 364 8.74 4.98 3.34
C GLY A 364 8.51 4.44 1.94
N VAL A 365 7.82 5.19 1.07
CA VAL A 365 7.83 4.84 -0.36
C VAL A 365 9.24 5.04 -0.93
N PRO A 366 9.63 4.36 -2.03
CA PRO A 366 11.00 4.39 -2.55
C PRO A 366 11.58 5.80 -2.67
N ARG A 367 10.81 6.75 -3.19
CA ARG A 367 11.26 8.15 -3.37
C ARG A 367 11.59 8.86 -2.04
N VAL A 368 10.95 8.49 -0.93
CA VAL A 368 11.28 9.03 0.40
C VAL A 368 12.66 8.55 0.83
N TRP A 369 12.96 7.27 0.65
CA TRP A 369 14.27 6.70 0.93
C TRP A 369 15.37 7.28 0.04
N GLU A 370 15.11 7.43 -1.26
CA GLU A 370 16.03 8.05 -2.21
C GLU A 370 16.36 9.50 -1.81
N LYS A 371 15.36 10.31 -1.47
CA LYS A 371 15.58 11.68 -1.00
C LYS A 371 16.34 11.75 0.33
N MET A 372 16.09 10.81 1.25
CA MET A 372 16.89 10.71 2.46
C MET A 372 18.35 10.39 2.14
N GLN A 373 18.60 9.43 1.24
CA GLN A 373 19.94 9.07 0.77
C GLN A 373 20.65 10.28 0.14
N GLU A 374 20.00 11.02 -0.76
CA GLU A 374 20.52 12.22 -1.41
C GLU A 374 20.95 13.27 -0.38
N LYS A 375 20.06 13.61 0.56
CA LYS A 375 20.37 14.58 1.63
C LYS A 375 21.54 14.11 2.51
N MET A 376 21.63 12.82 2.81
CA MET A 376 22.73 12.26 3.60
C MET A 376 24.06 12.26 2.84
N LYS A 377 24.05 11.91 1.55
CA LYS A 377 25.24 11.99 0.67
C LYS A 377 25.74 13.45 0.59
N SER A 378 24.85 14.40 0.38
CA SER A 378 25.18 15.84 0.35
C SER A 378 25.76 16.35 1.68
N ALA A 379 25.14 16.03 2.82
CA ALA A 379 25.64 16.40 4.15
C ALA A 379 27.01 15.75 4.42
N GLY A 380 27.19 14.50 4.01
CA GLY A 380 28.48 13.78 4.13
C GLY A 380 29.59 14.43 3.32
N ALA A 381 29.32 14.90 2.11
CA ALA A 381 30.29 15.57 1.24
C ALA A 381 30.88 16.85 1.87
N LYS A 382 30.07 17.58 2.64
CA LYS A 382 30.50 18.80 3.37
C LYS A 382 31.31 18.52 4.62
N SER A 383 31.49 17.25 5.03
CA SER A 383 32.23 16.85 6.21
C SER A 383 33.76 16.88 5.98
N SER A 384 34.58 16.97 7.06
CA SER A 384 36.03 16.93 6.97
C SER A 384 36.55 15.61 6.37
N ALA A 385 37.73 15.65 5.75
CA ALA A 385 38.34 14.49 5.09
C ALA A 385 38.44 13.26 6.02
N LEU A 386 38.77 13.48 7.30
CA LEU A 386 38.84 12.41 8.29
C LEU A 386 37.46 11.77 8.55
N LYS A 387 36.40 12.59 8.73
CA LYS A 387 35.03 12.09 8.90
C LYS A 387 34.56 11.32 7.67
N ARG A 388 34.87 11.76 6.46
CA ARG A 388 34.55 11.05 5.23
C ARG A 388 35.23 9.69 5.15
N ARG A 389 36.53 9.58 5.52
CA ARG A 389 37.27 8.30 5.55
C ARG A 389 36.65 7.35 6.57
N ILE A 390 36.33 7.79 7.79
CA ILE A 390 35.69 6.98 8.81
C ILE A 390 34.31 6.51 8.35
N ALA A 391 33.51 7.36 7.74
CA ALA A 391 32.19 7.03 7.21
C ALA A 391 32.28 6.02 6.05
N ALA A 392 33.24 6.19 5.13
CA ALA A 392 33.48 5.23 4.04
C ALA A 392 33.87 3.86 4.54
N TRP A 393 34.83 3.79 5.49
CA TRP A 393 35.21 2.56 6.15
C TRP A 393 34.03 1.89 6.86
N ALA A 394 33.26 2.65 7.63
CA ALA A 394 32.13 2.11 8.36
C ALA A 394 31.06 1.55 7.42
N LYS A 395 30.76 2.23 6.32
CA LYS A 395 29.81 1.75 5.31
C LYS A 395 30.28 0.46 4.63
N MET A 396 31.56 0.37 4.29
CA MET A 396 32.14 -0.85 3.72
C MET A 396 31.98 -2.04 4.68
N VAL A 397 32.38 -1.87 5.95
CA VAL A 397 32.22 -2.90 6.99
C VAL A 397 30.75 -3.22 7.23
N GLY A 398 29.88 -2.21 7.23
CA GLY A 398 28.44 -2.38 7.42
C GLY A 398 27.80 -3.20 6.31
N LEU A 399 28.08 -2.87 5.05
CA LEU A 399 27.52 -3.58 3.91
C LEU A 399 28.01 -5.04 3.87
N GLU A 400 29.33 -5.26 3.99
CA GLU A 400 29.92 -6.61 3.98
C GLU A 400 29.33 -7.50 5.09
N THR A 401 29.23 -6.97 6.32
CA THR A 401 28.70 -7.73 7.44
C THR A 401 27.21 -8.04 7.27
N ASN A 402 26.40 -7.02 6.90
CA ASN A 402 24.97 -7.21 6.74
C ASN A 402 24.62 -8.13 5.57
N LEU A 403 25.38 -8.12 4.46
CA LEU A 403 25.22 -9.09 3.38
C LEU A 403 25.53 -10.52 3.85
N LYS A 404 26.57 -10.72 4.69
CA LYS A 404 26.84 -12.03 5.30
C LYS A 404 25.71 -12.49 6.23
N LEU A 405 25.14 -11.58 7.02
CA LEU A 405 23.98 -11.87 7.88
C LEU A 405 22.76 -12.28 7.06
N LEU A 406 22.48 -11.62 5.92
CA LEU A 406 21.41 -12.01 5.00
C LEU A 406 21.61 -13.40 4.40
N ASN A 407 22.86 -13.84 4.25
CA ASN A 407 23.23 -15.16 3.77
C ASN A 407 23.38 -16.20 4.91
N GLY A 408 22.80 -15.93 6.09
CA GLY A 408 22.74 -16.89 7.20
C GLY A 408 23.92 -16.88 8.17
N SER A 409 24.90 -15.97 8.00
CA SER A 409 25.94 -15.79 9.02
C SER A 409 25.36 -15.18 10.30
N THR A 410 25.90 -15.58 11.45
CA THR A 410 25.54 -14.99 12.76
C THR A 410 26.66 -14.12 13.33
N ASP A 411 27.81 -14.04 12.64
CA ASP A 411 28.99 -13.38 13.14
C ASP A 411 28.91 -11.86 13.06
N LEU A 412 29.16 -11.21 14.19
CA LEU A 412 29.31 -9.76 14.31
C LEU A 412 30.75 -9.40 14.65
N PRO A 413 31.60 -9.11 13.67
CA PRO A 413 33.01 -8.86 13.88
C PRO A 413 33.27 -7.58 14.68
N MET A 414 34.44 -7.48 15.32
CA MET A 414 34.81 -6.34 16.19
C MET A 414 34.75 -4.99 15.44
N ASN A 415 35.24 -4.96 14.19
CA ASN A 415 35.20 -3.76 13.35
C ASN A 415 33.75 -3.28 13.09
N TYR A 416 32.78 -4.20 12.93
CA TYR A 416 31.37 -3.85 12.81
C TYR A 416 30.81 -3.22 14.11
N ARG A 417 31.15 -3.80 15.28
CA ARG A 417 30.74 -3.22 16.59
C ARG A 417 31.31 -1.82 16.77
N LEU A 418 32.56 -1.59 16.32
CA LEU A 418 33.17 -0.27 16.32
C LEU A 418 32.47 0.70 15.36
N ALA A 419 32.23 0.30 14.11
CA ALA A 419 31.50 1.08 13.12
C ALA A 419 30.09 1.45 13.62
N ARG A 420 29.38 0.50 14.25
CA ARG A 420 28.07 0.73 14.86
C ARG A 420 28.12 1.81 15.93
N THR A 421 29.12 1.84 16.77
CA THR A 421 29.26 2.83 17.86
C THR A 421 29.68 4.20 17.33
N LEU A 422 30.63 4.25 16.40
CA LEU A 422 31.19 5.51 15.90
C LEU A 422 30.30 6.19 14.87
N VAL A 423 29.60 5.42 14.01
CA VAL A 423 28.87 5.94 12.85
C VAL A 423 27.39 5.57 12.90
N PHE A 424 27.01 4.28 12.89
CA PHE A 424 25.63 3.87 12.64
C PHE A 424 24.65 4.42 13.66
N LYS A 425 24.94 4.33 14.97
CA LYS A 425 24.07 4.91 16.02
C LYS A 425 23.86 6.41 15.85
N LYS A 426 24.90 7.15 15.42
CA LYS A 426 24.81 8.60 15.20
C LYS A 426 23.96 8.93 13.99
N VAL A 427 24.11 8.19 12.90
CA VAL A 427 23.32 8.36 11.68
C VAL A 427 21.84 8.05 11.94
N ARG A 428 21.55 6.90 12.57
CA ARG A 428 20.17 6.53 12.93
C ARG A 428 19.52 7.59 13.80
N LYS A 429 20.24 8.14 14.80
CA LYS A 429 19.76 9.23 15.66
C LYS A 429 19.52 10.51 14.86
N ALA A 430 20.40 10.85 13.92
CA ALA A 430 20.25 12.02 13.07
C ALA A 430 19.04 11.95 12.12
N LEU A 431 18.58 10.73 11.78
CA LEU A 431 17.37 10.47 11.02
C LEU A 431 16.12 10.30 11.90
N GLY A 432 16.27 10.20 13.22
CA GLY A 432 15.18 9.85 14.14
C GLY A 432 14.78 8.35 14.09
N LEU A 433 15.61 7.51 13.47
CA LEU A 433 15.37 6.06 13.31
C LEU A 433 16.17 5.20 14.29
N ASP A 434 16.68 5.77 15.37
CA ASP A 434 17.53 5.07 16.35
C ASP A 434 16.78 4.00 17.18
N ARG A 435 15.46 4.10 17.29
CA ARG A 435 14.57 3.08 17.84
C ARG A 435 13.90 2.20 16.80
N CYS A 436 13.97 2.60 15.52
CA CYS A 436 13.28 1.92 14.44
C CYS A 436 13.99 0.60 14.10
N THR A 437 13.32 -0.52 14.31
CA THR A 437 13.81 -1.87 13.96
C THR A 437 13.12 -2.43 12.72
N LYS A 438 12.07 -1.79 12.26
CA LYS A 438 11.18 -2.22 11.19
C LYS A 438 11.04 -1.08 10.17
N CYS A 439 12.00 -1.00 9.22
CA CYS A 439 11.96 -0.05 8.10
C CYS A 439 11.41 -0.75 6.87
N TYR A 440 10.33 -0.24 6.30
CA TYR A 440 9.66 -0.84 5.15
C TYR A 440 9.66 0.09 3.94
N THR A 441 9.53 -0.52 2.76
CA THR A 441 9.25 0.16 1.49
C THR A 441 8.28 -0.65 0.65
N GLY A 442 7.52 0.02 -0.19
CA GLY A 442 6.56 -0.62 -1.09
C GLY A 442 5.82 0.38 -1.98
N ALA A 443 4.78 -0.07 -2.64
CA ALA A 443 3.97 0.66 -3.61
C ALA A 443 4.65 0.95 -4.96
N ALA A 444 5.98 0.87 -5.05
CA ALA A 444 6.77 0.97 -6.28
C ALA A 444 8.11 0.25 -6.09
N PRO A 445 8.80 -0.12 -7.19
CA PRO A 445 10.17 -0.66 -7.11
C PRO A 445 11.13 0.33 -6.46
N ILE A 446 12.14 -0.19 -5.74
CA ILE A 446 13.22 0.59 -5.13
C ILE A 446 14.55 0.17 -5.74
N MET A 447 15.45 1.15 -5.95
CA MET A 447 16.77 0.86 -6.51
C MET A 447 17.64 0.08 -5.53
N LYS A 448 18.39 -0.88 -6.04
CA LYS A 448 19.34 -1.70 -5.27
C LYS A 448 20.38 -0.84 -4.56
N ASP A 449 20.94 0.21 -5.23
CA ASP A 449 21.87 1.17 -4.61
C ASP A 449 21.30 1.81 -3.34
N THR A 450 20.01 2.15 -3.36
CA THR A 450 19.33 2.71 -2.19
C THR A 450 19.24 1.70 -1.05
N LEU A 451 18.85 0.45 -1.35
CA LEU A 451 18.79 -0.63 -0.35
C LEU A 451 20.19 -0.90 0.26
N GLU A 452 21.22 -1.06 -0.58
CA GLU A 452 22.59 -1.29 -0.16
C GLU A 452 23.17 -0.12 0.64
N TYR A 453 22.84 1.12 0.25
CA TYR A 453 23.26 2.31 0.98
C TYR A 453 22.73 2.32 2.42
N PHE A 454 21.45 2.06 2.65
CA PHE A 454 20.89 2.00 3.99
C PHE A 454 21.34 0.76 4.76
N LEU A 455 21.47 -0.38 4.08
CA LEU A 455 22.01 -1.60 4.66
C LEU A 455 23.47 -1.39 5.15
N SER A 456 24.27 -0.60 4.43
CA SER A 456 25.63 -0.22 4.83
C SER A 456 25.69 0.61 6.12
N LEU A 457 24.57 1.18 6.54
CA LEU A 457 24.41 2.00 7.75
C LEU A 457 23.64 1.28 8.88
N ASP A 458 23.49 -0.03 8.77
CA ASP A 458 22.73 -0.87 9.72
C ASP A 458 21.23 -0.47 9.77
N ILE A 459 20.68 -0.07 8.62
CA ILE A 459 19.26 0.24 8.42
C ILE A 459 18.74 -0.68 7.30
N PRO A 460 18.39 -1.94 7.60
CA PRO A 460 17.78 -2.81 6.61
C PRO A 460 16.39 -2.26 6.23
N ILE A 461 16.11 -2.12 4.94
CA ILE A 461 14.81 -1.75 4.41
C ILE A 461 14.16 -3.00 3.84
N TYR A 462 13.00 -3.36 4.39
CA TYR A 462 12.23 -4.54 4.00
C TYR A 462 11.22 -4.16 2.93
N GLU A 463 11.24 -4.88 1.82
CA GLU A 463 10.31 -4.66 0.73
C GLU A 463 9.00 -5.38 1.00
N LEU A 464 7.88 -4.77 0.60
CA LEU A 464 6.56 -5.37 0.59
C LEU A 464 5.88 -5.13 -0.76
N TYR A 465 5.10 -6.08 -1.19
CA TYR A 465 4.36 -6.04 -2.43
C TYR A 465 2.89 -6.39 -2.19
N GLY A 466 2.03 -5.69 -2.90
CA GLY A 466 0.59 -5.85 -2.90
C GLY A 466 -0.09 -4.65 -3.55
N MET A 467 -1.41 -4.64 -3.50
CA MET A 467 -2.23 -3.66 -4.18
C MET A 467 -3.52 -3.38 -3.40
N SER A 468 -4.33 -2.44 -3.84
CA SER A 468 -5.61 -2.17 -3.17
C SER A 468 -6.54 -3.36 -3.22
N GLU A 469 -6.50 -4.10 -4.30
CA GLU A 469 -7.29 -5.29 -4.54
C GLU A 469 -6.87 -6.50 -3.68
N SER A 470 -5.68 -6.44 -3.05
CA SER A 470 -5.23 -7.38 -2.02
C SER A 470 -5.26 -6.77 -0.61
N THR A 471 -6.07 -5.74 -0.37
CA THR A 471 -6.20 -5.05 0.93
C THR A 471 -4.86 -4.54 1.50
N GLY A 472 -3.90 -4.30 0.62
CA GLY A 472 -2.53 -3.91 0.96
C GLY A 472 -1.51 -5.03 0.70
N PRO A 473 -0.74 -5.49 1.71
CA PRO A 473 0.37 -6.40 1.48
C PRO A 473 -0.08 -7.82 1.14
N HIS A 474 0.56 -8.44 0.16
CA HIS A 474 0.47 -9.85 -0.18
C HIS A 474 1.75 -10.59 0.19
N THR A 475 2.92 -10.04 -0.16
CA THR A 475 4.22 -10.53 0.27
C THR A 475 4.96 -9.46 1.06
N VAL A 476 5.74 -9.89 2.04
CA VAL A 476 6.51 -8.99 2.91
C VAL A 476 7.87 -9.62 3.25
N SER A 477 8.94 -8.82 3.12
CA SER A 477 10.23 -9.13 3.70
C SER A 477 10.26 -8.74 5.18
N TYR A 478 10.96 -9.49 6.01
CA TYR A 478 11.22 -9.13 7.40
C TYR A 478 12.57 -9.73 7.86
N LYS A 479 13.00 -9.39 9.07
CA LYS A 479 14.36 -9.71 9.57
C LYS A 479 14.84 -11.14 9.30
N ASN A 480 13.96 -12.14 9.42
CA ASN A 480 14.30 -13.55 9.26
C ASN A 480 14.02 -14.09 7.85
N ALA A 481 13.41 -13.30 6.97
CA ALA A 481 13.13 -13.63 5.59
C ALA A 481 13.30 -12.37 4.72
N HIS A 482 14.57 -12.04 4.41
CA HIS A 482 14.93 -10.86 3.65
C HIS A 482 15.98 -11.19 2.60
N ARG A 483 15.72 -10.76 1.38
CA ARG A 483 16.68 -10.71 0.26
C ARG A 483 16.56 -9.36 -0.42
N LEU A 484 17.68 -8.77 -0.77
CA LEU A 484 17.69 -7.50 -1.49
C LEU A 484 16.96 -7.64 -2.83
N THR A 485 16.17 -6.64 -3.16
CA THR A 485 15.34 -6.56 -4.39
C THR A 485 14.22 -7.61 -4.49
N SER A 486 13.99 -8.39 -3.43
CA SER A 486 12.86 -9.29 -3.33
C SER A 486 11.73 -8.69 -2.50
N CYS A 487 10.51 -8.86 -2.94
CA CYS A 487 9.31 -8.47 -2.20
C CYS A 487 8.99 -9.38 -1.00
N GLY A 488 9.89 -10.33 -0.67
CA GLY A 488 9.70 -11.27 0.42
C GLY A 488 8.89 -12.50 0.03
N LYS A 489 8.20 -13.06 1.01
CA LYS A 489 7.31 -14.22 0.85
C LYS A 489 5.88 -13.84 1.18
N GLU A 490 4.94 -14.67 0.74
CA GLU A 490 3.53 -14.47 1.06
C GLU A 490 3.26 -14.45 2.57
N ILE A 491 2.34 -13.60 2.97
CA ILE A 491 1.83 -13.57 4.34
C ILE A 491 1.10 -14.89 4.63
N THR A 492 1.28 -15.44 5.81
CA THR A 492 0.64 -16.70 6.23
C THR A 492 -0.88 -16.65 5.98
N GLY A 493 -1.40 -17.64 5.25
CA GLY A 493 -2.80 -17.70 4.82
C GLY A 493 -3.09 -17.02 3.48
N CYS A 494 -2.06 -16.43 2.83
CA CYS A 494 -2.13 -16.02 1.44
C CYS A 494 -1.48 -17.08 0.54
N LYS A 495 -1.93 -17.15 -0.71
CA LYS A 495 -1.39 -18.07 -1.73
C LYS A 495 -1.00 -17.30 -2.97
N THR A 496 0.16 -17.60 -3.53
CA THR A 496 0.69 -17.05 -4.77
C THR A 496 0.67 -18.09 -5.88
N MET A 497 0.23 -17.72 -7.05
CA MET A 497 0.36 -18.52 -8.27
C MET A 497 1.02 -17.66 -9.36
N LEU A 498 1.95 -18.23 -10.11
CA LEU A 498 2.47 -17.64 -11.33
C LEU A 498 1.67 -18.21 -12.51
N PHE A 499 0.82 -17.38 -13.12
CA PHE A 499 -0.03 -17.81 -14.23
C PHE A 499 0.72 -17.74 -15.54
N LYS A 500 0.71 -18.85 -16.30
CA LYS A 500 1.39 -19.04 -17.58
C LYS A 500 2.86 -18.58 -17.57
N PRO A 501 3.70 -19.17 -16.71
CA PRO A 501 5.11 -18.80 -16.67
C PRO A 501 5.82 -19.15 -17.98
N ASP A 502 6.77 -18.31 -18.37
CA ASP A 502 7.65 -18.53 -19.52
C ASP A 502 8.81 -19.49 -19.17
N HIS A 503 9.77 -19.64 -20.11
CA HIS A 503 10.94 -20.50 -19.93
C HIS A 503 11.91 -20.03 -18.83
N GLU A 504 11.82 -18.76 -18.41
CA GLU A 504 12.59 -18.19 -17.27
C GLU A 504 11.81 -18.26 -15.96
N GLY A 505 10.63 -18.86 -15.95
CA GLY A 505 9.74 -18.94 -14.81
C GLY A 505 9.01 -17.64 -14.47
N ILE A 506 8.98 -16.68 -15.41
CA ILE A 506 8.27 -15.39 -15.25
C ILE A 506 6.82 -15.57 -15.70
N GLY A 507 5.87 -15.35 -14.79
CA GLY A 507 4.45 -15.41 -15.05
C GLY A 507 3.70 -14.26 -14.42
N GLU A 508 2.40 -14.12 -14.72
CA GLU A 508 1.55 -13.17 -13.99
C GLU A 508 1.37 -13.63 -12.56
N VAL A 509 1.60 -12.71 -11.63
CA VAL A 509 1.44 -12.98 -10.19
C VAL A 509 -0.04 -12.91 -9.83
N CYS A 510 -0.61 -14.03 -9.42
CA CYS A 510 -2.01 -14.14 -8.98
C CYS A 510 -2.09 -14.44 -7.50
N PHE A 511 -3.12 -13.91 -6.84
CA PHE A 511 -3.33 -14.01 -5.38
C PHE A 511 -4.59 -14.77 -5.04
N ALA A 512 -4.55 -15.57 -3.96
CA ALA A 512 -5.74 -16.12 -3.33
C ALA A 512 -5.61 -16.01 -1.81
N GLY A 513 -6.74 -15.82 -1.11
CA GLY A 513 -6.84 -15.69 0.34
C GLY A 513 -7.86 -14.65 0.78
N ARG A 514 -8.03 -14.51 2.09
CA ARG A 514 -9.03 -13.61 2.71
C ARG A 514 -8.74 -12.12 2.48
N HIS A 515 -7.54 -11.76 2.06
CA HIS A 515 -7.13 -10.39 1.72
C HIS A 515 -7.62 -9.95 0.33
N VAL A 516 -8.09 -10.85 -0.53
CA VAL A 516 -8.58 -10.51 -1.87
C VAL A 516 -9.91 -9.76 -1.77
N PHE A 517 -10.00 -8.61 -2.42
CA PHE A 517 -11.12 -7.67 -2.39
C PHE A 517 -12.46 -8.27 -2.84
N MET A 518 -13.56 -7.53 -2.58
CA MET A 518 -14.89 -7.95 -2.98
C MET A 518 -15.17 -7.77 -4.48
N GLY A 519 -14.49 -6.84 -5.14
CA GLY A 519 -14.68 -6.46 -6.53
C GLY A 519 -14.67 -4.94 -6.71
N TYR A 520 -14.83 -4.48 -7.96
CA TYR A 520 -14.90 -3.05 -8.28
C TYR A 520 -16.34 -2.55 -8.25
N LEU A 521 -16.59 -1.47 -7.52
CA LEU A 521 -17.91 -0.86 -7.39
C LEU A 521 -18.47 -0.46 -8.77
N ASN A 522 -19.67 -0.95 -9.07
CA ASN A 522 -20.40 -0.70 -10.33
C ASN A 522 -19.65 -1.10 -11.62
N MET A 523 -18.63 -1.99 -11.53
CA MET A 523 -17.81 -2.40 -12.65
C MET A 523 -17.72 -3.94 -12.72
N GLU A 524 -18.81 -4.60 -13.08
CA GLU A 524 -18.92 -6.05 -13.11
C GLU A 524 -17.90 -6.69 -14.06
N GLU A 525 -17.79 -6.20 -15.31
CA GLU A 525 -16.86 -6.73 -16.31
C GLU A 525 -15.40 -6.59 -15.85
N LYS A 526 -15.04 -5.46 -15.22
CA LYS A 526 -13.69 -5.26 -14.69
C LYS A 526 -13.40 -6.16 -13.48
N THR A 527 -14.42 -6.53 -12.73
CA THR A 527 -14.28 -7.48 -11.63
C THR A 527 -14.05 -8.88 -12.16
N LYS A 528 -14.78 -9.32 -13.18
CA LYS A 528 -14.60 -10.61 -13.88
C LYS A 528 -13.22 -10.70 -14.57
N GLU A 529 -12.71 -9.58 -15.11
CA GLU A 529 -11.34 -9.54 -15.67
C GLU A 529 -10.26 -9.70 -14.57
N ALA A 530 -10.54 -9.27 -13.34
CA ALA A 530 -9.57 -9.26 -12.25
C ALA A 530 -9.63 -10.52 -11.39
N ILE A 531 -10.80 -11.13 -11.20
CA ILE A 531 -10.99 -12.35 -10.41
C ILE A 531 -11.53 -13.44 -11.33
N ASP A 532 -10.78 -14.51 -11.48
CA ASP A 532 -11.19 -15.65 -12.29
C ASP A 532 -12.25 -16.53 -11.60
N ASP A 533 -12.72 -17.55 -12.32
CA ASP A 533 -13.77 -18.46 -11.83
C ASP A 533 -13.34 -19.31 -10.61
N GLU A 534 -12.02 -19.51 -10.44
CA GLU A 534 -11.43 -20.22 -9.29
C GLU A 534 -11.21 -19.28 -8.09
N GLY A 535 -11.39 -17.98 -8.28
CA GLY A 535 -11.25 -16.94 -7.25
C GLY A 535 -9.85 -16.36 -7.13
N TRP A 536 -8.94 -16.63 -8.06
CA TRP A 536 -7.64 -15.99 -8.10
C TRP A 536 -7.76 -14.55 -8.59
N LEU A 537 -7.08 -13.64 -7.88
CA LEU A 537 -6.92 -12.26 -8.29
C LEU A 537 -5.72 -12.15 -9.23
N HIS A 538 -5.95 -11.75 -10.46
CA HIS A 538 -4.93 -11.42 -11.45
C HIS A 538 -4.39 -10.00 -11.21
N SER A 539 -3.12 -9.90 -10.78
CA SER A 539 -2.53 -8.61 -10.41
C SER A 539 -2.19 -7.73 -11.60
N GLY A 540 -1.98 -8.32 -12.77
CA GLY A 540 -1.41 -7.66 -13.93
C GLY A 540 0.09 -7.37 -13.81
N ASP A 541 0.75 -7.86 -12.76
CA ASP A 541 2.19 -7.73 -12.54
C ASP A 541 2.88 -9.06 -12.91
N LEU A 542 4.05 -8.97 -13.51
CA LEU A 542 4.90 -10.11 -13.83
C LEU A 542 5.92 -10.34 -12.72
N GLY A 543 6.16 -11.60 -12.40
CA GLY A 543 7.13 -11.96 -11.36
C GLY A 543 7.61 -13.39 -11.47
N LYS A 544 8.61 -13.71 -10.64
CA LYS A 544 9.14 -15.06 -10.47
C LYS A 544 9.52 -15.34 -9.02
N HIS A 545 9.53 -16.60 -8.64
CA HIS A 545 10.11 -17.04 -7.37
C HIS A 545 11.54 -17.52 -7.57
N ASP A 546 12.37 -17.31 -6.55
CA ASP A 546 13.62 -18.04 -6.46
C ASP A 546 13.40 -19.44 -5.83
N LEU A 547 14.49 -20.22 -5.73
CA LEU A 547 14.43 -21.59 -5.18
C LEU A 547 14.00 -21.66 -3.72
N ASP A 548 14.12 -20.57 -2.98
CA ASP A 548 13.71 -20.48 -1.58
C ASP A 548 12.31 -19.85 -1.41
N GLY A 549 11.59 -19.58 -2.51
CA GLY A 549 10.23 -19.04 -2.54
C GLY A 549 10.13 -17.54 -2.31
N PHE A 550 11.20 -16.77 -2.50
CA PHE A 550 11.13 -15.31 -2.49
C PHE A 550 10.61 -14.78 -3.81
N LEU A 551 9.63 -13.87 -3.76
CA LEU A 551 9.01 -13.27 -4.93
C LEU A 551 9.81 -12.06 -5.43
N TYR A 552 10.03 -12.00 -6.74
CA TYR A 552 10.64 -10.87 -7.46
C TYR A 552 9.66 -10.37 -8.51
N ILE A 553 9.30 -9.08 -8.46
CA ILE A 553 8.49 -8.44 -9.48
C ILE A 553 9.40 -7.96 -10.61
N THR A 554 9.12 -8.39 -11.84
CA THR A 554 9.93 -8.09 -13.02
C THR A 554 9.32 -7.03 -13.92
N GLY A 555 8.02 -6.75 -13.78
CA GLY A 555 7.36 -5.74 -14.59
C GLY A 555 5.85 -5.73 -14.40
N ARG A 556 5.17 -4.98 -15.26
CA ARG A 556 3.71 -4.88 -15.31
C ARG A 556 3.21 -5.14 -16.72
N ILE A 557 2.26 -6.06 -16.89
CA ILE A 557 1.74 -6.48 -18.20
C ILE A 557 1.27 -5.28 -19.03
N LYS A 558 0.52 -4.35 -18.42
CA LYS A 558 -0.01 -3.16 -19.12
C LYS A 558 1.03 -2.06 -19.39
N GLU A 559 2.21 -2.15 -18.79
CA GLU A 559 3.30 -1.20 -18.98
C GLU A 559 4.39 -1.76 -19.91
N LEU A 560 4.25 -3.03 -20.36
CA LEU A 560 5.16 -3.59 -21.35
C LEU A 560 5.12 -2.75 -22.64
N ILE A 561 6.29 -2.40 -23.13
CA ILE A 561 6.46 -1.76 -24.42
C ILE A 561 6.51 -2.85 -25.46
N ILE A 562 5.53 -2.86 -26.36
CA ILE A 562 5.50 -3.81 -27.48
C ILE A 562 6.10 -3.10 -28.69
N THR A 563 7.33 -3.44 -29.04
CA THR A 563 8.03 -2.85 -30.17
C THR A 563 7.36 -3.23 -31.50
N ALA A 564 7.68 -2.52 -32.60
CA ALA A 564 7.22 -2.88 -33.95
C ALA A 564 7.65 -4.30 -34.36
N GLY A 565 8.70 -4.86 -33.76
CA GLY A 565 9.15 -6.25 -33.95
C GLY A 565 8.36 -7.28 -33.11
N GLY A 566 7.42 -6.85 -32.26
CA GLY A 566 6.61 -7.73 -31.44
C GLY A 566 7.30 -8.20 -30.13
N GLU A 567 8.46 -7.64 -29.75
CA GLU A 567 9.10 -7.95 -28.48
C GLU A 567 8.43 -7.20 -27.34
N ASN A 568 8.14 -7.90 -26.23
CA ASN A 568 7.60 -7.35 -24.98
C ASN A 568 8.74 -6.92 -24.08
N ILE A 569 8.89 -5.62 -23.84
CA ILE A 569 10.00 -5.04 -23.08
C ILE A 569 9.47 -4.42 -21.79
N PRO A 570 9.86 -4.92 -20.60
CA PRO A 570 9.55 -4.29 -19.34
C PRO A 570 10.39 -3.00 -19.20
N PRO A 571 9.77 -1.82 -19.08
CA PRO A 571 10.51 -0.55 -19.07
C PRO A 571 11.30 -0.32 -17.77
N VAL A 572 10.76 -0.70 -16.63
CA VAL A 572 11.30 -0.35 -15.31
C VAL A 572 12.73 -0.83 -15.09
N PRO A 573 13.12 -2.08 -15.42
CA PRO A 573 14.49 -2.54 -15.24
C PRO A 573 15.51 -1.71 -16.06
N ILE A 574 15.14 -1.30 -17.28
CA ILE A 574 15.99 -0.46 -18.13
C ILE A 574 16.10 0.96 -17.59
N GLU A 575 14.99 1.52 -17.12
CA GLU A 575 14.94 2.85 -16.49
C GLU A 575 15.80 2.91 -15.23
N ASP A 576 15.72 1.90 -14.39
CA ASP A 576 16.52 1.81 -13.17
C ASP A 576 18.01 1.66 -13.47
N ALA A 577 18.36 0.84 -14.47
CA ALA A 577 19.75 0.72 -14.91
C ALA A 577 20.33 2.07 -15.43
N VAL A 578 19.53 2.85 -16.16
CA VAL A 578 19.95 4.19 -16.62
C VAL A 578 20.11 5.16 -15.45
N LYS A 579 19.22 5.17 -14.48
CA LYS A 579 19.34 6.02 -13.28
C LYS A 579 20.56 5.65 -12.44
N GLU A 580 20.91 4.37 -12.39
CA GLU A 580 22.14 3.90 -11.72
C GLU A 580 23.38 4.35 -12.46
N ALA A 581 23.42 4.21 -13.79
CA ALA A 581 24.54 4.60 -14.62
C ALA A 581 24.73 6.14 -14.73
N VAL A 582 23.65 6.90 -14.56
CA VAL A 582 23.62 8.37 -14.70
C VAL A 582 22.99 9.02 -13.44
N PRO A 583 23.73 9.09 -12.32
CA PRO A 583 23.15 9.41 -11.01
C PRO A 583 22.63 10.85 -10.83
N PHE A 584 22.87 11.73 -11.77
CA PHE A 584 22.34 13.10 -11.79
C PHE A 584 20.97 13.23 -12.48
N LEU A 585 20.44 12.14 -13.05
CA LEU A 585 19.05 12.10 -13.52
C LEU A 585 18.08 11.94 -12.33
N SER A 586 16.96 12.65 -12.40
CA SER A 586 15.86 12.57 -11.42
C SER A 586 14.84 11.51 -11.81
N ASN A 587 14.25 11.68 -12.98
CA ASN A 587 13.29 10.76 -13.56
C ASN A 587 13.69 10.36 -14.97
N VAL A 588 13.34 9.14 -15.33
CA VAL A 588 13.49 8.64 -16.71
C VAL A 588 12.24 7.88 -17.08
N MET A 589 11.87 7.92 -18.34
CA MET A 589 10.74 7.14 -18.88
C MET A 589 11.09 6.58 -20.24
N LEU A 590 11.08 5.26 -20.35
CA LEU A 590 11.27 4.54 -21.59
C LEU A 590 10.01 4.69 -22.46
N VAL A 591 10.19 4.96 -23.75
CA VAL A 591 9.14 5.05 -24.76
C VAL A 591 9.51 4.20 -25.96
N GLY A 592 8.52 3.70 -26.71
CA GLY A 592 8.80 2.84 -27.88
C GLY A 592 7.67 1.89 -28.24
N ASP A 593 6.48 2.06 -27.66
CA ASP A 593 5.33 1.23 -28.02
C ASP A 593 5.02 1.37 -29.51
N LYS A 594 4.96 0.24 -30.22
CA LYS A 594 4.79 0.14 -31.68
C LYS A 594 5.87 0.86 -32.50
N ALA A 595 6.94 1.34 -31.88
CA ALA A 595 8.03 2.02 -32.54
C ALA A 595 9.15 1.05 -32.99
N LYS A 596 9.99 1.51 -33.91
CA LYS A 596 11.10 0.70 -34.48
C LYS A 596 12.25 0.50 -33.48
N PHE A 597 12.36 1.35 -32.48
CA PHE A 597 13.40 1.32 -31.46
C PHE A 597 12.92 1.99 -30.17
N LEU A 598 13.64 1.77 -29.09
CA LEU A 598 13.38 2.42 -27.80
C LEU A 598 13.98 3.81 -27.76
N GLY A 599 13.17 4.78 -27.32
CA GLY A 599 13.59 6.11 -26.90
C GLY A 599 13.46 6.31 -25.38
N MET A 600 14.05 7.37 -24.84
CA MET A 600 13.94 7.67 -23.42
C MET A 600 13.78 9.19 -23.19
N LEU A 601 12.80 9.54 -22.36
CA LEU A 601 12.66 10.86 -21.79
C LEU A 601 13.44 10.91 -20.46
N MET A 602 14.20 11.97 -20.21
CA MET A 602 15.05 12.12 -19.02
C MET A 602 14.88 13.49 -18.41
N THR A 603 15.02 13.60 -17.08
CA THR A 603 15.02 14.87 -16.35
C THR A 603 16.21 14.95 -15.40
N LEU A 604 16.72 16.18 -15.16
CA LEU A 604 17.81 16.42 -14.22
C LEU A 604 17.28 16.61 -12.79
N LYS A 605 18.09 16.26 -11.80
CA LYS A 605 17.80 16.59 -10.40
C LYS A 605 17.94 18.09 -10.17
N CYS A 606 16.85 18.75 -9.84
CA CYS A 606 16.77 20.18 -9.54
C CYS A 606 16.15 20.44 -8.17
N ASN A 607 16.26 21.66 -7.69
CA ASN A 607 15.57 22.10 -6.48
C ASN A 607 14.05 22.09 -6.69
N VAL A 608 13.32 22.01 -5.60
CA VAL A 608 11.85 22.04 -5.60
C VAL A 608 11.40 23.19 -4.74
N ASN A 609 10.51 24.01 -5.25
CA ASN A 609 9.86 25.09 -4.51
C ASN A 609 9.05 24.51 -3.36
N MET A 610 9.35 24.92 -2.14
CA MET A 610 8.75 24.34 -0.93
C MET A 610 7.27 24.70 -0.76
N ASP A 611 6.85 25.83 -1.33
CA ASP A 611 5.45 26.29 -1.22
C ASP A 611 4.54 25.62 -2.26
N THR A 612 4.99 25.60 -3.52
CA THR A 612 4.18 25.06 -4.64
C THR A 612 4.40 23.57 -4.90
N GLY A 613 5.57 23.04 -4.52
CA GLY A 613 6.00 21.68 -4.89
C GLY A 613 6.44 21.55 -6.34
N GLU A 614 6.66 22.69 -7.05
CA GLU A 614 7.12 22.67 -8.44
C GLU A 614 8.64 22.56 -8.52
N PRO A 615 9.18 21.85 -9.54
CA PRO A 615 10.59 21.86 -9.85
C PRO A 615 11.08 23.27 -10.25
N GLU A 616 12.23 23.66 -9.72
CA GLU A 616 12.92 24.91 -10.06
C GLU A 616 13.94 24.66 -11.18
N ASP A 617 14.41 25.73 -11.81
CA ASP A 617 15.44 25.65 -12.87
C ASP A 617 16.84 25.38 -12.28
N GLU A 618 17.07 25.70 -11.01
CA GLU A 618 18.33 25.49 -10.32
C GLU A 618 18.58 24.01 -10.02
N LEU A 619 19.74 23.50 -10.48
CA LEU A 619 20.18 22.13 -10.18
C LEU A 619 20.45 21.95 -8.69
N THR A 620 20.30 20.72 -8.19
CA THR A 620 20.67 20.42 -6.80
C THR A 620 22.19 20.58 -6.59
N PRO A 621 22.63 20.95 -5.38
CA PRO A 621 24.07 21.19 -5.12
C PRO A 621 24.98 20.00 -5.42
N ASP A 622 24.50 18.78 -5.22
CA ASP A 622 25.23 17.55 -5.53
C ASP A 622 25.42 17.32 -7.02
N VAL A 623 24.44 17.69 -7.83
CA VAL A 623 24.55 17.66 -9.30
C VAL A 623 25.52 18.73 -9.79
N ILE A 624 25.46 19.94 -9.25
CA ILE A 624 26.42 21.00 -9.56
C ILE A 624 27.85 20.54 -9.23
N ASP A 625 28.07 19.99 -8.04
CA ASP A 625 29.37 19.45 -7.64
C ASP A 625 29.84 18.31 -8.55
N PHE A 626 28.91 17.46 -9.01
CA PHE A 626 29.21 16.39 -9.96
C PHE A 626 29.60 16.97 -11.32
N PHE A 627 28.86 17.94 -11.84
CA PHE A 627 29.12 18.59 -13.13
C PHE A 627 30.47 19.33 -13.11
N HIS A 628 30.81 20.05 -12.03
CA HIS A 628 32.11 20.67 -11.88
C HIS A 628 33.27 19.66 -11.95
N LYS A 629 33.10 18.47 -11.36
CA LYS A 629 34.11 17.39 -11.45
C LYS A 629 34.24 16.82 -12.85
N LEU A 630 33.17 16.84 -13.63
CA LEU A 630 33.19 16.46 -15.04
C LEU A 630 33.79 17.58 -15.95
N GLY A 631 33.87 18.82 -15.45
CA GLY A 631 34.34 19.97 -16.22
C GLY A 631 33.18 20.81 -16.81
N ALA A 632 31.93 20.49 -16.51
CA ALA A 632 30.77 21.31 -16.89
C ALA A 632 30.55 22.46 -15.87
N LYS A 633 30.02 23.62 -16.37
CA LYS A 633 29.84 24.83 -15.54
C LYS A 633 28.39 25.25 -15.33
N GLY A 634 27.44 24.53 -15.92
CA GLY A 634 26.01 24.84 -15.80
C GLY A 634 25.49 24.57 -14.37
N THR A 635 24.73 25.53 -13.85
CA THR A 635 24.07 25.43 -12.53
C THR A 635 22.54 25.33 -12.65
N LYS A 636 22.02 25.47 -13.85
CA LYS A 636 20.60 25.45 -14.19
C LYS A 636 20.28 24.39 -15.24
N VAL A 637 19.09 23.82 -15.17
CA VAL A 637 18.58 22.88 -16.20
C VAL A 637 18.57 23.54 -17.57
N SER A 638 18.04 24.77 -17.64
CA SER A 638 17.96 25.56 -18.88
C SER A 638 19.34 25.85 -19.50
N ASP A 639 20.39 26.07 -18.71
CA ASP A 639 21.75 26.26 -19.22
C ASP A 639 22.28 24.99 -19.91
N ILE A 640 22.07 23.83 -19.31
CA ILE A 640 22.51 22.53 -19.87
C ILE A 640 21.82 22.26 -21.20
N ILE A 641 20.50 22.46 -21.27
CA ILE A 641 19.69 22.11 -22.44
C ILE A 641 19.92 23.10 -23.57
N LYS A 642 19.82 24.42 -23.31
CA LYS A 642 19.97 25.47 -24.35
C LYS A 642 21.34 25.45 -25.00
N ARG A 643 22.38 25.19 -24.22
CA ARG A 643 23.77 25.12 -24.73
C ARG A 643 24.15 23.75 -25.24
N LYS A 644 23.30 22.76 -25.08
CA LYS A 644 23.59 21.32 -25.33
C LYS A 644 24.98 21.00 -24.74
N ASP A 645 25.12 21.19 -23.41
CA ASP A 645 26.43 21.07 -22.75
C ASP A 645 27.08 19.72 -23.09
N GLN A 646 28.13 19.77 -23.89
CA GLN A 646 28.79 18.60 -24.49
C GLN A 646 29.29 17.61 -23.43
N VAL A 647 29.69 18.09 -22.26
CA VAL A 647 30.23 17.27 -21.17
C VAL A 647 29.10 16.48 -20.52
N VAL A 648 27.99 17.15 -20.24
CA VAL A 648 26.81 16.52 -19.62
C VAL A 648 26.15 15.53 -20.60
N PHE A 649 25.97 15.93 -21.87
CA PHE A 649 25.41 15.05 -22.88
C PHE A 649 26.28 13.83 -23.15
N ALA A 650 27.62 13.99 -23.20
CA ALA A 650 28.55 12.85 -23.31
C ALA A 650 28.48 11.91 -22.09
N ALA A 651 28.29 12.44 -20.88
CA ALA A 651 28.13 11.64 -19.68
C ALA A 651 26.83 10.81 -19.70
N ILE A 652 25.71 11.42 -20.15
CA ILE A 652 24.43 10.69 -20.34
C ILE A 652 24.63 9.59 -21.39
N GLN A 653 25.20 9.94 -22.57
CA GLN A 653 25.40 8.98 -23.64
C GLN A 653 26.28 7.81 -23.20
N LYS A 654 27.32 8.07 -22.42
CA LYS A 654 28.18 7.02 -21.87
C LYS A 654 27.39 6.08 -20.94
N GLY A 655 26.55 6.62 -20.08
CA GLY A 655 25.69 5.81 -19.20
C GLY A 655 24.70 4.95 -19.99
N VAL A 656 24.01 5.55 -20.99
CA VAL A 656 23.10 4.81 -21.88
C VAL A 656 23.83 3.69 -22.65
N THR A 657 25.04 3.98 -23.14
CA THR A 657 25.87 2.98 -23.83
C THR A 657 26.20 1.80 -22.90
N SER A 658 26.61 2.08 -21.67
CA SER A 658 26.90 1.04 -20.67
C SER A 658 25.70 0.16 -20.34
N VAL A 659 24.49 0.75 -20.29
CA VAL A 659 23.24 -0.02 -20.11
C VAL A 659 22.94 -0.87 -21.34
N ASN A 660 23.11 -0.30 -22.54
CA ASN A 660 22.90 -1.02 -23.79
C ASN A 660 23.85 -2.21 -24.00
N GLU A 661 25.06 -2.16 -23.43
CA GLU A 661 26.02 -3.28 -23.46
C GLU A 661 25.52 -4.49 -22.66
N GLN A 662 24.67 -4.25 -21.64
CA GLN A 662 24.08 -5.31 -20.80
C GLN A 662 22.71 -5.81 -21.32
N ALA A 663 22.21 -5.20 -22.40
CA ALA A 663 20.90 -5.58 -22.97
C ALA A 663 20.94 -7.01 -23.56
N THR A 664 19.93 -7.81 -23.23
CA THR A 664 19.83 -9.22 -23.67
C THR A 664 19.41 -9.33 -25.15
N SER A 665 18.77 -8.29 -25.71
CA SER A 665 18.43 -8.22 -27.14
C SER A 665 18.69 -6.82 -27.70
N ASN A 666 18.75 -6.72 -29.04
CA ASN A 666 18.89 -5.42 -29.70
C ASN A 666 17.62 -4.54 -29.54
N ALA A 667 16.46 -5.14 -29.36
CA ALA A 667 15.23 -4.39 -29.15
C ALA A 667 15.17 -3.70 -27.79
N GLN A 668 15.92 -4.20 -26.80
CA GLN A 668 16.04 -3.59 -25.46
C GLN A 668 17.00 -2.39 -25.42
N LYS A 669 17.73 -2.12 -26.50
CA LYS A 669 18.70 -1.02 -26.54
C LYS A 669 18.01 0.33 -26.77
N ILE A 670 18.34 1.29 -25.91
CA ILE A 670 17.92 2.70 -26.08
C ILE A 670 18.73 3.29 -27.23
N GLN A 671 18.06 3.73 -28.29
CA GLN A 671 18.74 4.30 -29.44
C GLN A 671 18.78 5.82 -29.42
N LYS A 672 17.76 6.46 -28.83
CA LYS A 672 17.68 7.90 -28.71
C LYS A 672 17.15 8.30 -27.33
N TRP A 673 17.48 9.51 -26.91
CA TRP A 673 16.96 10.09 -25.68
C TRP A 673 16.82 11.61 -25.80
N ILE A 674 15.93 12.17 -24.99
CA ILE A 674 15.70 13.61 -24.86
C ILE A 674 15.79 13.99 -23.38
N LEU A 675 16.53 15.08 -23.12
CA LEU A 675 16.57 15.73 -21.81
C LEU A 675 15.48 16.81 -21.79
N LEU A 676 14.52 16.67 -20.88
CA LEU A 676 13.41 17.60 -20.70
C LEU A 676 13.82 18.78 -19.84
N ASP A 677 13.22 19.94 -20.08
CA ASP A 677 13.50 21.21 -19.43
C ASP A 677 12.93 21.35 -18.01
N LYS A 678 12.00 20.48 -17.63
CA LYS A 678 11.37 20.45 -16.31
C LYS A 678 11.36 19.04 -15.76
N ASP A 679 11.63 18.89 -14.44
CA ASP A 679 11.53 17.60 -13.77
C ASP A 679 10.07 17.20 -13.56
N PHE A 680 9.79 15.91 -13.44
CA PHE A 680 8.46 15.39 -13.17
C PHE A 680 8.05 15.72 -11.73
N SER A 681 6.79 16.10 -11.54
CA SER A 681 6.27 16.49 -10.24
C SER A 681 4.81 16.07 -10.02
N ILE A 682 4.37 16.10 -8.76
CA ILE A 682 2.97 15.89 -8.41
C ILE A 682 2.14 17.09 -8.90
N SER A 683 2.66 18.30 -8.74
CA SER A 683 2.00 19.54 -9.18
C SER A 683 1.89 19.64 -10.70
N GLY A 684 2.88 19.15 -11.44
CA GLY A 684 2.86 19.05 -12.90
C GLY A 684 1.89 17.99 -13.42
N GLY A 685 1.60 16.97 -12.61
CA GLY A 685 0.69 15.89 -12.96
C GLY A 685 1.38 14.62 -13.49
N GLU A 686 2.67 14.65 -13.76
CA GLU A 686 3.47 13.50 -14.22
C GLU A 686 3.57 12.41 -13.15
N LEU A 687 3.59 12.82 -11.88
CA LEU A 687 3.63 11.91 -10.74
C LEU A 687 2.28 11.84 -10.02
N GLY A 688 1.97 10.67 -9.48
CA GLY A 688 0.83 10.48 -8.58
C GLY A 688 1.13 10.99 -7.16
N PRO A 689 0.12 11.04 -6.26
CA PRO A 689 0.29 11.47 -4.87
C PRO A 689 1.31 10.66 -4.07
N THR A 690 1.56 9.42 -4.49
CA THR A 690 2.59 8.52 -3.96
C THR A 690 3.92 8.63 -4.69
N MET A 691 4.12 9.68 -5.51
CA MET A 691 5.30 9.91 -6.37
C MET A 691 5.52 8.84 -7.45
N LYS A 692 4.50 8.05 -7.78
CA LYS A 692 4.54 7.06 -8.85
C LYS A 692 4.32 7.72 -10.21
N LEU A 693 5.13 7.35 -11.21
CA LEU A 693 5.05 7.85 -12.58
C LEU A 693 3.71 7.49 -13.25
N LYS A 694 3.04 8.48 -13.82
CA LYS A 694 1.81 8.31 -14.60
C LYS A 694 2.14 8.25 -16.09
N ARG A 695 2.66 7.11 -16.57
CA ARG A 695 3.13 6.93 -17.96
C ARG A 695 2.18 7.45 -19.04
N PRO A 696 0.85 7.15 -19.03
CA PRO A 696 -0.05 7.65 -20.06
C PRO A 696 -0.19 9.18 -20.04
N VAL A 697 -0.09 9.80 -18.88
CA VAL A 697 -0.12 11.26 -18.73
C VAL A 697 1.14 11.88 -19.31
N VAL A 698 2.31 11.33 -18.96
CA VAL A 698 3.60 11.80 -19.49
C VAL A 698 3.69 11.63 -21.00
N VAL A 699 3.26 10.49 -21.55
CA VAL A 699 3.20 10.30 -23.02
C VAL A 699 2.37 11.40 -23.67
N LYS A 700 1.18 11.69 -23.13
CA LYS A 700 0.30 12.73 -23.69
C LYS A 700 0.89 14.14 -23.55
N MET A 701 1.52 14.45 -22.43
CA MET A 701 2.11 15.78 -22.16
C MET A 701 3.34 16.06 -23.05
N TYR A 702 4.14 15.05 -23.31
CA TYR A 702 5.40 15.15 -24.02
C TYR A 702 5.35 14.50 -25.43
N GLN A 703 4.14 14.42 -26.02
CA GLN A 703 3.94 13.77 -27.32
C GLN A 703 4.82 14.40 -28.42
N GLU A 704 4.96 15.72 -28.44
CA GLU A 704 5.80 16.43 -29.43
C GLU A 704 7.28 16.02 -29.30
N GLN A 705 7.80 15.90 -28.08
CA GLN A 705 9.18 15.48 -27.84
C GLN A 705 9.36 13.99 -28.22
N ILE A 706 8.35 13.17 -27.95
CA ILE A 706 8.37 11.76 -28.36
C ILE A 706 8.35 11.66 -29.89
N ASP A 707 7.50 12.41 -30.57
CA ASP A 707 7.44 12.42 -32.04
C ASP A 707 8.76 12.91 -32.65
N GLN A 708 9.42 13.87 -32.02
CA GLN A 708 10.75 14.33 -32.43
C GLN A 708 11.80 13.21 -32.36
N LEU A 709 11.77 12.36 -31.33
CA LEU A 709 12.68 11.20 -31.24
C LEU A 709 12.59 10.28 -32.45
N TYR A 710 11.39 10.15 -33.03
CA TYR A 710 11.12 9.22 -34.14
C TYR A 710 11.13 9.87 -35.53
N SER A 711 10.97 11.20 -35.62
CA SER A 711 10.95 11.93 -36.92
C SER A 711 12.31 12.06 -37.58
N GLU A 712 13.41 12.08 -36.83
CA GLU A 712 14.78 12.22 -37.34
C GLU A 712 15.34 10.94 -38.04
N THR A 713 14.51 9.96 -38.34
CA THR A 713 14.92 8.71 -39.01
C THR A 713 14.68 8.72 -40.52
N ILE A 714 14.28 9.85 -41.14
CA ILE A 714 13.93 9.92 -42.55
C ILE A 714 15.14 10.27 -43.43
N ASP A 715 16.26 10.72 -42.85
CA ASP A 715 17.49 11.04 -43.59
C ASP A 715 18.60 10.00 -43.33
N LYS A 716 18.50 8.87 -44.02
CA LYS A 716 19.64 8.03 -44.42
C LYS A 716 19.31 7.28 -45.68
#